data_6372eb0b299687b6c4ae1346e16d404f
#
_entry.id   6372eb0b299687b6c4ae1346e16d404f
#
_cell.length_a   1.000
_cell.length_b   1.000
_cell.length_c   1.000
_cell.angle_alpha   90.00
_cell.angle_beta   90.00
_cell.angle_gamma   90.00
#
_symmetry.space_group_name_H-M   'P 1'
#
loop_
_entity.id
_entity.type
_entity.pdbx_description
1 polymer ?
#
loop_
_entity_poly.entity_id
_entity_poly.type
_entity_poly.pdbx_seq_one_letter_code
_entity_poly.pdbx_strand_id
1 'polypeptide(L)'
;MWIVFGAVFLAGLGMSWRMVGNPDLGFQLNAARYLLSHGDVPRAEPFLYTVPWSRYVDLQWLWQLSIYGANQWGGVLGMNLLCVGYTFIASAILLIRCRNWCGGIGTVSAGFLLFFFMVNFWDFRPHTISWIYLSLVLLCLERHFTGDKRAVWCLPLVMLGWVNCHALFSLGLMTIGLWTVGEVVEACLAKGEDRAKSFKKVYRLIGAGALSGLVCLINPYGWEGIMFPLRQFSLLTSAHIAKDSVFGINEFVPLWGKTLVFSQYGRFCLPLNGVLLRLLFIGVGVGFLLRRPRWPAPVWILGVAFAALYLTAVKNWSYFSFALIPYAVTGWSQRMLPWRTRAAMPTRVFILALCVLLLLLMRVDWWSRATSGLGSGLAYSPTGHSRGAAETIRRAGPEVRIMNPHDLGGWLAWATGQKVYIDGRNDNYPERLYRESVATGLAENFKALIEVIRANVVVARELGEGVWIETLAKEPNWRLVFRSDGILVFMRNDLAPEIPALGKENVAGGIPSDFVAWDRQLQLEAAKPLPGWWRALPFGQLVLDGVAGQSAGSIFLGRSEEAQAYAWAGICKNRYFIVELWVNLAAAFEMAKEYRLADFCWDTILRKVPDKDLQERAEKARARRNMADPRPYQEEMRRRGLR
;
A
#
# COMPACT_ATOMS: atom_id res chain seq x y z
N MET A 1 -27.10 -12.85 -14.11
CA MET A 1 -25.73 -12.67 -14.61
C MET A 1 -25.46 -11.21 -14.94
N TRP A 2 -26.17 -10.59 -15.90
CA TRP A 2 -25.96 -9.19 -16.31
C TRP A 2 -26.13 -8.18 -15.18
N ILE A 3 -27.06 -8.42 -14.24
CA ILE A 3 -27.24 -7.58 -13.05
C ILE A 3 -25.99 -7.59 -12.16
N VAL A 4 -25.36 -8.77 -11.99
CA VAL A 4 -24.11 -8.89 -11.21
C VAL A 4 -22.96 -8.18 -11.91
N PHE A 5 -22.85 -8.32 -13.22
CA PHE A 5 -21.86 -7.57 -14.01
C PHE A 5 -22.08 -6.07 -13.89
N GLY A 6 -23.35 -5.62 -14.02
CA GLY A 6 -23.70 -4.21 -13.84
C GLY A 6 -23.35 -3.71 -12.44
N ALA A 7 -23.66 -4.46 -11.39
CA ALA A 7 -23.32 -4.12 -10.01
C ALA A 7 -21.82 -4.04 -9.78
N VAL A 8 -21.04 -5.02 -10.27
CA VAL A 8 -19.57 -5.00 -10.19
C VAL A 8 -18.99 -3.81 -10.95
N PHE A 9 -19.53 -3.49 -12.12
CA PHE A 9 -19.10 -2.36 -12.93
C PHE A 9 -19.40 -1.01 -12.23
N LEU A 10 -20.63 -0.81 -11.75
CA LEU A 10 -21.04 0.40 -11.03
C LEU A 10 -20.22 0.58 -9.74
N ALA A 11 -19.95 -0.52 -9.07
CA ALA A 11 -19.11 -0.53 -7.91
C ALA A 11 -17.66 -0.11 -8.24
N GLY A 12 -17.12 -0.64 -9.34
CA GLY A 12 -15.80 -0.22 -9.85
C GLY A 12 -15.77 1.27 -10.20
N LEU A 13 -16.81 1.79 -10.84
CA LEU A 13 -16.94 3.23 -11.12
C LEU A 13 -16.97 4.07 -9.83
N GLY A 14 -17.69 3.60 -8.80
CA GLY A 14 -17.65 4.26 -7.49
C GLY A 14 -16.26 4.27 -6.86
N MET A 15 -15.49 3.18 -7.04
CA MET A 15 -14.11 3.09 -6.59
C MET A 15 -13.16 4.03 -7.35
N SER A 16 -13.50 4.40 -8.59
CA SER A 16 -12.71 5.36 -9.37
C SER A 16 -12.68 6.77 -8.78
N TRP A 17 -13.56 7.07 -7.84
CA TRP A 17 -13.61 8.35 -7.11
C TRP A 17 -12.62 8.40 -5.94
N ARG A 18 -11.45 7.84 -6.10
CA ARG A 18 -10.42 7.71 -5.06
C ARG A 18 -9.18 8.50 -5.41
N MET A 19 -8.57 9.13 -4.41
CA MET A 19 -7.28 9.80 -4.58
C MET A 19 -6.19 8.79 -4.95
N VAL A 20 -5.28 9.23 -5.80
CA VAL A 20 -4.08 8.49 -6.16
C VAL A 20 -3.04 8.67 -5.06
N GLY A 21 -2.78 7.61 -4.31
CA GLY A 21 -1.80 7.62 -3.22
C GLY A 21 -0.68 6.59 -3.39
N ASN A 22 -0.61 5.94 -4.56
CA ASN A 22 0.40 4.92 -4.80
C ASN A 22 1.77 5.55 -5.06
N PRO A 23 2.79 5.27 -4.23
CA PRO A 23 4.13 5.80 -4.41
C PRO A 23 4.82 5.32 -5.70
N ASP A 24 4.42 4.14 -6.21
CA ASP A 24 5.04 3.52 -7.38
C ASP A 24 4.57 4.16 -8.70
N LEU A 25 3.43 4.86 -8.71
CA LEU A 25 2.86 5.42 -9.94
C LEU A 25 3.82 6.36 -10.66
N GLY A 26 4.57 7.17 -9.90
CA GLY A 26 5.50 8.15 -10.47
C GLY A 26 6.57 7.50 -11.34
N PHE A 27 7.23 6.46 -10.87
CA PHE A 27 8.25 5.78 -11.68
C PHE A 27 7.63 5.01 -12.86
N GLN A 28 6.41 4.50 -12.75
CA GLN A 28 5.71 3.85 -13.86
C GLN A 28 5.46 4.82 -15.02
N LEU A 29 4.97 6.02 -14.69
CA LEU A 29 4.75 7.07 -15.69
C LEU A 29 6.08 7.56 -16.29
N ASN A 30 7.12 7.62 -15.47
CA ASN A 30 8.45 8.06 -15.91
C ASN A 30 9.12 7.06 -16.87
N ALA A 31 8.98 5.75 -16.60
CA ALA A 31 9.47 4.70 -17.48
C ALA A 31 8.76 4.72 -18.84
N ALA A 32 7.44 4.91 -18.87
CA ALA A 32 6.70 5.07 -20.12
C ALA A 32 7.13 6.32 -20.90
N ARG A 33 7.33 7.45 -20.21
CA ARG A 33 7.86 8.68 -20.83
C ARG A 33 9.24 8.46 -21.45
N TYR A 34 10.12 7.76 -20.73
CA TYR A 34 11.46 7.41 -21.23
C TYR A 34 11.36 6.57 -22.51
N LEU A 35 10.56 5.50 -22.50
CA LEU A 35 10.36 4.63 -23.66
C LEU A 35 9.86 5.41 -24.88
N LEU A 36 8.87 6.29 -24.70
CA LEU A 36 8.32 7.10 -25.80
C LEU A 36 9.30 8.15 -26.33
N SER A 37 10.18 8.69 -25.48
CA SER A 37 11.15 9.71 -25.89
C SER A 37 12.40 9.14 -26.53
N HIS A 38 12.80 7.90 -26.20
CA HIS A 38 14.03 7.26 -26.69
C HIS A 38 13.77 6.14 -27.70
N GLY A 39 12.53 5.65 -27.81
CA GLY A 39 12.15 4.54 -28.72
C GLY A 39 12.62 3.16 -28.26
N ASP A 40 13.28 3.04 -27.10
CA ASP A 40 13.73 1.77 -26.51
C ASP A 40 13.63 1.81 -24.99
N VAL A 41 13.59 0.62 -24.37
CA VAL A 41 13.60 0.48 -22.91
C VAL A 41 15.01 0.77 -22.36
N PRO A 42 15.13 1.35 -21.17
CA PRO A 42 16.44 1.59 -20.57
C PRO A 42 17.16 0.28 -20.23
N ARG A 43 18.48 0.26 -20.35
CA ARG A 43 19.37 -0.87 -19.97
C ARG A 43 20.20 -0.56 -18.73
N ALA A 44 20.40 0.72 -18.44
CA ALA A 44 21.03 1.24 -17.24
C ALA A 44 20.06 2.18 -16.54
N GLU A 45 20.29 2.46 -15.25
CA GLU A 45 19.38 3.26 -14.42
C GLU A 45 19.32 4.73 -14.87
N PRO A 46 18.20 5.19 -15.45
CA PRO A 46 18.10 6.54 -15.99
C PRO A 46 17.58 7.59 -15.00
N PHE A 47 16.97 7.17 -13.87
CA PHE A 47 16.21 8.06 -12.98
C PHE A 47 16.92 8.37 -11.67
N LEU A 48 17.95 7.59 -11.29
CA LEU A 48 18.74 7.81 -10.09
C LEU A 48 20.10 8.39 -10.45
N TYR A 49 20.49 9.50 -9.81
CA TYR A 49 21.83 10.07 -10.05
C TYR A 49 22.92 9.36 -9.24
N THR A 50 22.57 8.58 -8.24
CA THR A 50 23.48 7.89 -7.34
C THR A 50 24.06 6.60 -7.90
N VAL A 51 23.32 5.90 -8.74
CA VAL A 51 23.69 4.60 -9.32
C VAL A 51 23.39 4.50 -10.82
N PRO A 52 23.83 5.45 -11.66
CA PRO A 52 23.49 5.50 -13.08
C PRO A 52 24.02 4.29 -13.89
N TRP A 53 24.95 3.53 -13.33
CA TRP A 53 25.53 2.32 -13.91
C TRP A 53 24.75 1.05 -13.54
N SER A 54 23.79 1.13 -12.61
CA SER A 54 23.01 -0.03 -12.19
C SER A 54 22.21 -0.58 -13.36
N ARG A 55 22.15 -1.89 -13.45
CA ARG A 55 21.40 -2.57 -14.52
C ARG A 55 19.92 -2.35 -14.34
N TYR A 56 19.24 -2.00 -15.42
CA TYR A 56 17.81 -1.79 -15.44
C TYR A 56 17.09 -2.94 -16.17
N VAL A 57 16.13 -3.58 -15.52
CA VAL A 57 15.22 -4.57 -16.11
C VAL A 57 13.81 -4.29 -15.65
N ASP A 58 12.90 -4.04 -16.58
CA ASP A 58 11.50 -3.75 -16.28
C ASP A 58 10.56 -4.39 -17.31
N LEU A 59 9.82 -5.39 -16.88
CA LEU A 59 8.89 -6.15 -17.73
C LEU A 59 7.48 -5.55 -17.77
N GLN A 60 7.30 -4.34 -17.24
CA GLN A 60 5.99 -3.71 -17.09
C GLN A 60 5.67 -2.71 -18.21
N TRP A 61 6.52 -2.63 -19.22
CA TRP A 61 6.50 -1.57 -20.22
C TRP A 61 5.16 -1.40 -20.96
N LEU A 62 4.45 -2.47 -21.31
CA LEU A 62 3.12 -2.36 -21.92
C LEU A 62 2.07 -1.82 -20.95
N TRP A 63 2.12 -2.25 -19.69
CA TRP A 63 1.23 -1.70 -18.66
C TRP A 63 1.56 -0.22 -18.41
N GLN A 64 2.83 0.12 -18.36
CA GLN A 64 3.29 1.52 -18.19
C GLN A 64 2.81 2.42 -19.33
N LEU A 65 2.91 1.97 -20.57
CA LEU A 65 2.36 2.70 -21.72
C LEU A 65 0.84 2.89 -21.60
N SER A 66 0.12 1.88 -21.14
CA SER A 66 -1.33 1.97 -21.00
C SER A 66 -1.75 2.99 -19.93
N ILE A 67 -1.09 2.97 -18.74
CA ILE A 67 -1.39 3.93 -17.66
C ILE A 67 -0.94 5.35 -18.02
N TYR A 68 0.18 5.49 -18.73
CA TYR A 68 0.65 6.76 -19.26
C TYR A 68 -0.32 7.34 -20.28
N GLY A 69 -0.78 6.54 -21.25
CA GLY A 69 -1.78 6.96 -22.22
C GLY A 69 -3.08 7.40 -21.57
N ALA A 70 -3.55 6.64 -20.57
CA ALA A 70 -4.72 7.00 -19.78
C ALA A 70 -4.53 8.31 -19.00
N ASN A 71 -3.32 8.54 -18.46
CA ASN A 71 -2.98 9.80 -17.78
C ASN A 71 -2.97 10.98 -18.76
N GLN A 72 -2.45 10.81 -19.97
CA GLN A 72 -2.45 11.87 -21.01
C GLN A 72 -3.88 12.19 -21.49
N TRP A 73 -4.73 11.17 -21.63
CA TRP A 73 -6.11 11.33 -22.11
C TRP A 73 -7.03 11.99 -21.07
N GLY A 74 -6.96 11.59 -19.81
CA GLY A 74 -7.93 12.01 -18.80
C GLY A 74 -7.34 12.20 -17.39
N GLY A 75 -6.01 12.34 -17.26
CA GLY A 75 -5.35 12.53 -15.97
C GLY A 75 -5.71 11.43 -14.98
N VAL A 76 -6.00 11.83 -13.75
CA VAL A 76 -6.38 10.91 -12.66
C VAL A 76 -7.66 10.12 -13.00
N LEU A 77 -8.64 10.75 -13.65
CA LEU A 77 -9.86 10.05 -14.07
C LEU A 77 -9.56 8.97 -15.11
N GLY A 78 -8.75 9.29 -16.12
CA GLY A 78 -8.37 8.33 -17.16
C GLY A 78 -7.67 7.11 -16.58
N MET A 79 -6.72 7.30 -15.67
CA MET A 79 -6.02 6.21 -14.99
C MET A 79 -6.97 5.35 -14.13
N ASN A 80 -7.88 5.99 -13.39
CA ASN A 80 -8.89 5.29 -12.62
C ASN A 80 -9.79 4.42 -13.50
N LEU A 81 -10.30 4.97 -14.59
CA LEU A 81 -11.16 4.25 -15.54
C LEU A 81 -10.44 3.06 -16.18
N LEU A 82 -9.16 3.19 -16.52
CA LEU A 82 -8.34 2.10 -17.04
C LEU A 82 -8.22 0.97 -16.02
N CYS A 83 -7.88 1.28 -14.77
CA CYS A 83 -7.74 0.27 -13.71
C CYS A 83 -9.08 -0.40 -13.36
N VAL A 84 -10.18 0.36 -13.38
CA VAL A 84 -11.55 -0.19 -13.29
C VAL A 84 -11.82 -1.15 -14.45
N GLY A 85 -11.42 -0.79 -15.66
CA GLY A 85 -11.54 -1.63 -16.84
C GLY A 85 -10.80 -2.97 -16.68
N TYR A 86 -9.55 -2.94 -16.23
CA TYR A 86 -8.78 -4.17 -15.94
C TYR A 86 -9.45 -5.03 -14.87
N THR A 87 -9.88 -4.41 -13.79
CA THR A 87 -10.59 -5.05 -12.70
C THR A 87 -11.90 -5.70 -13.17
N PHE A 88 -12.65 -4.98 -14.00
CA PHE A 88 -13.91 -5.48 -14.59
C PHE A 88 -13.66 -6.68 -15.51
N ILE A 89 -12.66 -6.62 -16.39
CA ILE A 89 -12.31 -7.73 -17.31
C ILE A 89 -11.90 -8.96 -16.49
N ALA A 90 -11.03 -8.80 -15.49
CA ALA A 90 -10.60 -9.90 -14.63
C ALA A 90 -11.79 -10.53 -13.89
N SER A 91 -12.69 -9.70 -13.35
CA SER A 91 -13.92 -10.14 -12.69
C SER A 91 -14.87 -10.86 -13.62
N ALA A 92 -15.01 -10.37 -14.85
CA ALA A 92 -15.85 -11.00 -15.87
C ALA A 92 -15.36 -12.42 -16.20
N ILE A 93 -14.06 -12.60 -16.40
CA ILE A 93 -13.46 -13.91 -16.66
C ILE A 93 -13.67 -14.85 -15.46
N LEU A 94 -13.45 -14.35 -14.22
CA LEU A 94 -13.71 -15.11 -13.01
C LEU A 94 -15.17 -15.55 -12.91
N LEU A 95 -16.12 -14.67 -13.22
CA LEU A 95 -17.55 -15.00 -13.19
C LEU A 95 -17.94 -16.02 -14.27
N ILE A 96 -17.29 -15.99 -15.45
CA ILE A 96 -17.44 -17.02 -16.48
C ILE A 96 -16.96 -18.36 -15.92
N ARG A 97 -15.80 -18.42 -15.27
CA ARG A 97 -15.28 -19.62 -14.61
C ARG A 97 -16.24 -20.12 -13.52
N CYS A 98 -16.75 -19.24 -12.67
CA CYS A 98 -17.75 -19.59 -11.65
C CYS A 98 -19.02 -20.18 -12.27
N ARG A 99 -19.51 -19.60 -13.38
CA ARG A 99 -20.68 -20.11 -14.09
C ARG A 99 -20.45 -21.54 -14.61
N ASN A 100 -19.26 -21.83 -15.11
CA ASN A 100 -18.90 -23.16 -15.60
C ASN A 100 -18.93 -24.23 -14.50
N TRP A 101 -18.61 -23.85 -13.25
CA TRP A 101 -18.49 -24.76 -12.11
C TRP A 101 -19.72 -24.84 -11.20
N CYS A 102 -20.38 -23.71 -10.91
CA CYS A 102 -21.37 -23.63 -9.83
C CYS A 102 -22.75 -23.08 -10.23
N GLY A 103 -22.95 -22.70 -11.50
CA GLY A 103 -24.22 -22.15 -11.97
C GLY A 103 -24.54 -20.75 -11.41
N GLY A 104 -25.79 -20.28 -11.58
CA GLY A 104 -26.17 -18.88 -11.40
C GLY A 104 -25.99 -18.29 -9.99
N ILE A 105 -26.41 -18.99 -8.93
CA ILE A 105 -26.34 -18.47 -7.54
C ILE A 105 -24.89 -18.39 -7.08
N GLY A 106 -24.10 -19.42 -7.36
CA GLY A 106 -22.68 -19.41 -7.03
C GLY A 106 -21.94 -18.26 -7.73
N THR A 107 -22.30 -17.97 -8.98
CA THR A 107 -21.75 -16.84 -9.73
C THR A 107 -22.04 -15.50 -9.04
N VAL A 108 -23.26 -15.30 -8.52
CA VAL A 108 -23.64 -14.08 -7.77
C VAL A 108 -22.83 -13.96 -6.49
N SER A 109 -22.71 -15.05 -5.73
CA SER A 109 -21.96 -15.06 -4.46
C SER A 109 -20.46 -14.81 -4.68
N ALA A 110 -19.88 -15.37 -5.75
CA ALA A 110 -18.49 -15.12 -6.13
C ALA A 110 -18.26 -13.66 -6.52
N GLY A 111 -19.18 -13.09 -7.30
CA GLY A 111 -19.13 -11.68 -7.69
C GLY A 111 -19.14 -10.74 -6.49
N PHE A 112 -19.97 -11.06 -5.49
CA PHE A 112 -20.03 -10.28 -4.25
C PHE A 112 -18.75 -10.37 -3.43
N LEU A 113 -18.23 -11.58 -3.20
CA LEU A 113 -16.97 -11.77 -2.47
C LEU A 113 -15.82 -11.03 -3.17
N LEU A 114 -15.72 -11.19 -4.48
CA LEU A 114 -14.69 -10.52 -5.26
C LEU A 114 -14.79 -9.01 -5.14
N PHE A 115 -15.99 -8.46 -5.33
CA PHE A 115 -16.23 -7.04 -5.19
C PHE A 115 -15.79 -6.51 -3.83
N PHE A 116 -16.22 -7.13 -2.74
CA PHE A 116 -15.88 -6.73 -1.38
C PHE A 116 -14.37 -6.69 -1.14
N PHE A 117 -13.62 -7.68 -1.67
CA PHE A 117 -12.17 -7.70 -1.56
C PHE A 117 -11.49 -6.69 -2.47
N MET A 118 -11.99 -6.49 -3.69
CA MET A 118 -11.40 -5.52 -4.61
C MET A 118 -11.51 -4.09 -4.12
N VAL A 119 -12.64 -3.72 -3.50
CA VAL A 119 -12.82 -2.38 -2.88
C VAL A 119 -11.72 -2.08 -1.87
N ASN A 120 -11.27 -3.08 -1.11
CA ASN A 120 -10.31 -2.89 -0.03
C ASN A 120 -8.85 -2.86 -0.49
N PHE A 121 -8.53 -3.51 -1.64
CA PHE A 121 -7.14 -3.78 -2.04
C PHE A 121 -6.81 -3.28 -3.44
N TRP A 122 -7.66 -2.45 -4.02
CA TRP A 122 -7.44 -1.89 -5.34
C TRP A 122 -6.35 -0.81 -5.33
N ASP A 123 -5.43 -0.88 -6.28
CA ASP A 123 -4.29 0.03 -6.38
C ASP A 123 -3.85 0.23 -7.84
N PHE A 124 -3.10 1.34 -8.10
CA PHE A 124 -2.53 1.67 -9.41
C PHE A 124 -1.22 0.92 -9.65
N ARG A 125 -1.28 -0.41 -9.64
CA ARG A 125 -0.11 -1.27 -9.82
C ARG A 125 -0.34 -2.29 -10.94
N PRO A 126 0.71 -2.77 -11.61
CA PRO A 126 0.61 -3.72 -12.71
C PRO A 126 0.06 -5.09 -12.30
N HIS A 127 -0.05 -5.39 -11.01
CA HIS A 127 -0.71 -6.62 -10.57
C HIS A 127 -2.18 -6.73 -10.99
N THR A 128 -2.87 -5.60 -11.26
CA THR A 128 -4.26 -5.60 -11.74
C THR A 128 -4.41 -6.26 -13.10
N ILE A 129 -3.47 -6.06 -14.02
CA ILE A 129 -3.48 -6.74 -15.32
C ILE A 129 -3.13 -8.23 -15.19
N SER A 130 -2.32 -8.60 -14.20
CA SER A 130 -2.00 -9.99 -13.90
C SER A 130 -3.22 -10.81 -13.45
N TRP A 131 -4.24 -10.16 -12.87
CA TRP A 131 -5.52 -10.84 -12.58
C TRP A 131 -6.23 -11.31 -13.83
N ILE A 132 -6.17 -10.52 -14.92
CA ILE A 132 -6.72 -10.89 -16.23
C ILE A 132 -5.98 -12.12 -16.76
N TYR A 133 -4.64 -12.04 -16.82
CA TYR A 133 -3.83 -13.10 -17.41
C TYR A 133 -3.92 -14.41 -16.62
N LEU A 134 -3.87 -14.37 -15.28
CA LEU A 134 -4.07 -15.55 -14.43
C LEU A 134 -5.45 -16.18 -14.68
N SER A 135 -6.50 -15.36 -14.73
CA SER A 135 -7.86 -15.84 -14.99
C SER A 135 -8.00 -16.46 -16.37
N LEU A 136 -7.33 -15.92 -17.40
CA LEU A 136 -7.29 -16.48 -18.75
C LEU A 136 -6.53 -17.80 -18.79
N VAL A 137 -5.36 -17.90 -18.16
CA VAL A 137 -4.61 -19.15 -18.05
C VAL A 137 -5.49 -20.25 -17.43
N LEU A 138 -6.11 -19.95 -16.29
CA LEU A 138 -6.98 -20.90 -15.60
C LEU A 138 -8.21 -21.29 -16.44
N LEU A 139 -8.83 -20.32 -17.13
CA LEU A 139 -9.95 -20.60 -18.04
C LEU A 139 -9.55 -21.53 -19.19
N CYS A 140 -8.37 -21.33 -19.79
CA CYS A 140 -7.85 -22.20 -20.86
C CYS A 140 -7.59 -23.62 -20.34
N LEU A 141 -6.98 -23.75 -19.16
CA LEU A 141 -6.70 -25.03 -18.51
C LEU A 141 -7.99 -25.78 -18.16
N GLU A 142 -8.97 -25.11 -17.56
CA GLU A 142 -10.28 -25.67 -17.20
C GLU A 142 -11.05 -26.13 -18.43
N ARG A 143 -11.07 -25.35 -19.52
CA ARG A 143 -11.70 -25.75 -20.79
C ARG A 143 -11.01 -26.94 -21.43
N HIS A 144 -9.68 -26.95 -21.41
CA HIS A 144 -8.92 -28.11 -21.90
C HIS A 144 -9.25 -29.37 -21.10
N PHE A 145 -9.28 -29.26 -19.77
CA PHE A 145 -9.66 -30.37 -18.90
C PHE A 145 -11.05 -30.92 -19.19
N THR A 146 -12.02 -30.04 -19.48
CA THR A 146 -13.40 -30.41 -19.81
C THR A 146 -13.59 -30.87 -21.28
N GLY A 147 -12.53 -30.88 -22.09
CA GLY A 147 -12.53 -31.49 -23.43
C GLY A 147 -12.34 -30.54 -24.61
N ASP A 148 -12.25 -29.24 -24.41
CA ASP A 148 -11.94 -28.28 -25.47
C ASP A 148 -10.46 -28.35 -25.87
N LYS A 149 -10.20 -29.07 -26.98
CA LYS A 149 -8.83 -29.30 -27.45
C LYS A 149 -8.11 -28.05 -27.94
N ARG A 150 -8.87 -26.98 -28.28
CA ARG A 150 -8.32 -25.72 -28.83
C ARG A 150 -7.90 -24.76 -27.75
N ALA A 151 -8.57 -24.79 -26.60
CA ALA A 151 -8.36 -23.83 -25.52
C ALA A 151 -6.90 -23.76 -25.03
N VAL A 152 -6.20 -24.88 -24.98
CA VAL A 152 -4.81 -24.96 -24.51
C VAL A 152 -3.84 -24.18 -25.41
N TRP A 153 -4.13 -24.06 -26.70
CA TRP A 153 -3.28 -23.34 -27.66
C TRP A 153 -3.40 -21.81 -27.57
N CYS A 154 -4.33 -21.30 -26.76
CA CYS A 154 -4.38 -19.89 -26.42
C CYS A 154 -3.32 -19.51 -25.34
N LEU A 155 -2.79 -20.49 -24.59
CA LEU A 155 -1.83 -20.25 -23.52
C LEU A 155 -0.57 -19.49 -23.98
N PRO A 156 0.10 -19.84 -25.10
CA PRO A 156 1.26 -19.10 -25.57
C PRO A 156 0.97 -17.62 -25.83
N LEU A 157 -0.19 -17.29 -26.41
CA LEU A 157 -0.59 -15.90 -26.67
C LEU A 157 -0.85 -15.14 -25.36
N VAL A 158 -1.52 -15.77 -24.40
CA VAL A 158 -1.75 -15.21 -23.06
C VAL A 158 -0.41 -14.94 -22.36
N MET A 159 0.53 -15.88 -22.44
CA MET A 159 1.84 -15.74 -21.82
C MET A 159 2.72 -14.68 -22.50
N LEU A 160 2.65 -14.54 -23.83
CA LEU A 160 3.32 -13.49 -24.59
C LEU A 160 2.85 -12.09 -24.13
N GLY A 161 1.55 -11.90 -23.94
CA GLY A 161 1.01 -10.67 -23.39
C GLY A 161 1.46 -10.43 -21.95
N TRP A 162 1.43 -11.46 -21.12
CA TRP A 162 1.72 -11.33 -19.69
C TRP A 162 3.19 -10.98 -19.41
N VAL A 163 4.15 -11.63 -20.07
CA VAL A 163 5.59 -11.37 -19.89
C VAL A 163 5.98 -9.92 -20.20
N ASN A 164 5.23 -9.25 -21.07
CA ASN A 164 5.44 -7.86 -21.46
C ASN A 164 4.63 -6.85 -20.62
N CYS A 165 3.78 -7.33 -19.70
CA CYS A 165 2.97 -6.47 -18.83
C CYS A 165 3.37 -6.53 -17.36
N HIS A 166 3.91 -7.67 -16.88
CA HIS A 166 4.25 -7.81 -15.45
C HIS A 166 5.15 -9.02 -15.19
N ALA A 167 6.12 -8.88 -14.30
CA ALA A 167 7.04 -9.94 -13.89
C ALA A 167 6.36 -11.21 -13.32
N LEU A 168 5.09 -11.10 -12.88
CA LEU A 168 4.31 -12.25 -12.39
C LEU A 168 3.86 -13.25 -13.49
N PHE A 169 4.31 -13.10 -14.75
CA PHE A 169 4.13 -14.15 -15.75
C PHE A 169 4.69 -15.51 -15.28
N SER A 170 5.69 -15.51 -14.41
CA SER A 170 6.24 -16.71 -13.76
C SER A 170 5.17 -17.52 -13.00
N LEU A 171 4.19 -16.83 -12.37
CA LEU A 171 3.04 -17.47 -11.73
C LEU A 171 2.17 -18.21 -12.77
N GLY A 172 2.05 -17.67 -13.99
CA GLY A 172 1.36 -18.33 -15.11
C GLY A 172 2.04 -19.63 -15.52
N LEU A 173 3.36 -19.60 -15.73
CA LEU A 173 4.15 -20.79 -16.04
C LEU A 173 4.07 -21.84 -14.92
N MET A 174 4.18 -21.40 -13.65
CA MET A 174 3.99 -22.27 -12.49
C MET A 174 2.58 -22.92 -12.50
N THR A 175 1.55 -22.14 -12.76
CA THR A 175 0.15 -22.62 -12.82
C THR A 175 -0.03 -23.68 -13.92
N ILE A 176 0.52 -23.46 -15.13
CA ILE A 176 0.51 -24.42 -16.23
C ILE A 176 1.24 -25.71 -15.83
N GLY A 177 2.42 -25.58 -15.21
CA GLY A 177 3.22 -26.72 -14.75
C GLY A 177 2.49 -27.57 -13.70
N LEU A 178 1.96 -26.92 -12.66
CA LEU A 178 1.22 -27.59 -11.59
C LEU A 178 -0.04 -28.29 -12.09
N TRP A 179 -0.77 -27.65 -13.01
CA TRP A 179 -1.94 -28.26 -13.66
C TRP A 179 -1.54 -29.47 -14.47
N THR A 180 -0.43 -29.39 -15.23
CA THR A 180 0.10 -30.50 -16.01
C THR A 180 0.45 -31.70 -15.13
N VAL A 181 1.11 -31.47 -13.98
CA VAL A 181 1.38 -32.54 -13.01
C VAL A 181 0.08 -33.20 -12.55
N GLY A 182 -0.95 -32.42 -12.26
CA GLY A 182 -2.25 -32.95 -11.87
C GLY A 182 -2.92 -33.77 -12.96
N GLU A 183 -2.87 -33.36 -14.25
CA GLU A 183 -3.40 -34.12 -15.36
C GLU A 183 -2.59 -35.42 -15.60
N VAL A 184 -1.27 -35.41 -15.37
CA VAL A 184 -0.44 -36.63 -15.38
C VAL A 184 -0.91 -37.61 -14.31
N VAL A 185 -1.15 -37.14 -13.08
CA VAL A 185 -1.68 -38.00 -12.01
C VAL A 185 -3.01 -38.61 -12.40
N GLU A 186 -3.96 -37.82 -12.93
CA GLU A 186 -5.25 -38.36 -13.43
C GLU A 186 -5.08 -39.39 -14.55
N ALA A 187 -4.15 -39.13 -15.49
CA ALA A 187 -3.87 -40.06 -16.60
C ALA A 187 -3.23 -41.37 -16.10
N CYS A 188 -2.39 -41.33 -15.06
CA CYS A 188 -1.82 -42.53 -14.44
C CYS A 188 -2.87 -43.36 -13.68
N LEU A 189 -3.88 -42.68 -13.08
CA LEU A 189 -4.97 -43.36 -12.35
C LEU A 189 -6.07 -43.91 -13.29
N ALA A 190 -6.18 -43.42 -14.51
CA ALA A 190 -7.13 -43.88 -15.51
C ALA A 190 -6.79 -45.30 -16.00
N LYS A 191 -7.82 -46.05 -16.37
CA LYS A 191 -7.68 -47.46 -16.82
C LYS A 191 -8.14 -47.63 -18.29
N GLY A 192 -7.60 -48.64 -18.94
CA GLY A 192 -8.03 -49.05 -20.31
C GLY A 192 -7.87 -47.90 -21.31
N GLU A 193 -8.85 -47.75 -22.20
CA GLU A 193 -8.86 -46.72 -23.26
C GLU A 193 -8.83 -45.28 -22.75
N ASP A 194 -9.36 -45.04 -21.56
CA ASP A 194 -9.39 -43.71 -20.97
C ASP A 194 -7.99 -43.21 -20.58
N ARG A 195 -7.08 -44.11 -20.25
CA ARG A 195 -5.67 -43.81 -20.01
C ARG A 195 -5.00 -43.20 -21.24
N ALA A 196 -5.18 -43.85 -22.41
CA ALA A 196 -4.59 -43.38 -23.67
C ALA A 196 -5.18 -42.01 -24.09
N LYS A 197 -6.49 -41.81 -23.90
CA LYS A 197 -7.16 -40.51 -24.13
C LYS A 197 -6.63 -39.41 -23.20
N SER A 198 -6.41 -39.73 -21.92
CA SER A 198 -5.87 -38.79 -20.92
C SER A 198 -4.43 -38.39 -21.25
N PHE A 199 -3.57 -39.35 -21.61
CA PHE A 199 -2.20 -39.02 -22.02
C PHE A 199 -2.15 -38.14 -23.28
N LYS A 200 -3.06 -38.31 -24.25
CA LYS A 200 -3.17 -37.41 -25.41
C LYS A 200 -3.50 -35.97 -25.00
N LYS A 201 -4.29 -35.75 -23.93
CA LYS A 201 -4.53 -34.42 -23.37
C LYS A 201 -3.27 -33.88 -22.74
N VAL A 202 -2.58 -34.68 -21.92
CA VAL A 202 -1.32 -34.31 -21.26
C VAL A 202 -0.27 -33.87 -22.28
N TYR A 203 -0.06 -34.64 -23.37
CA TYR A 203 0.93 -34.27 -24.40
C TYR A 203 0.62 -32.94 -25.07
N ARG A 204 -0.66 -32.64 -25.35
CA ARG A 204 -1.04 -31.30 -25.86
C ARG A 204 -0.74 -30.19 -24.87
N LEU A 205 -1.02 -30.41 -23.60
CA LEU A 205 -0.76 -29.44 -22.54
C LEU A 205 0.74 -29.21 -22.37
N ILE A 206 1.57 -30.27 -22.40
CA ILE A 206 3.02 -30.16 -22.37
C ILE A 206 3.53 -29.34 -23.57
N GLY A 207 3.04 -29.64 -24.78
CA GLY A 207 3.41 -28.90 -25.99
C GLY A 207 3.06 -27.42 -25.91
N ALA A 208 1.83 -27.10 -25.50
CA ALA A 208 1.39 -25.71 -25.31
C ALA A 208 2.13 -25.03 -24.17
N GLY A 209 2.43 -25.73 -23.07
CA GLY A 209 3.20 -25.22 -21.95
C GLY A 209 4.65 -24.91 -22.33
N ALA A 210 5.30 -25.82 -23.10
CA ALA A 210 6.65 -25.57 -23.61
C ALA A 210 6.69 -24.36 -24.55
N LEU A 211 5.73 -24.26 -25.47
CA LEU A 211 5.61 -23.08 -26.34
C LEU A 211 5.34 -21.81 -25.53
N SER A 212 4.54 -21.90 -24.47
CA SER A 212 4.28 -20.76 -23.55
C SER A 212 5.57 -20.29 -22.86
N GLY A 213 6.45 -21.21 -22.48
CA GLY A 213 7.78 -20.88 -21.95
C GLY A 213 8.68 -20.19 -22.99
N LEU A 214 8.68 -20.72 -24.23
CA LEU A 214 9.49 -20.17 -25.32
C LEU A 214 9.06 -18.75 -25.73
N VAL A 215 7.78 -18.47 -25.84
CA VAL A 215 7.29 -17.13 -26.21
C VAL A 215 7.58 -16.10 -25.12
N CYS A 216 7.83 -16.51 -23.88
CA CYS A 216 8.27 -15.59 -22.83
C CYS A 216 9.67 -15.00 -23.09
N LEU A 217 10.48 -15.56 -24.02
CA LEU A 217 11.72 -14.94 -24.49
C LEU A 217 11.47 -13.69 -25.36
N ILE A 218 10.25 -13.53 -25.88
CA ILE A 218 9.85 -12.37 -26.69
C ILE A 218 9.43 -11.24 -25.75
N ASN A 219 10.45 -10.66 -25.09
CA ASN A 219 10.34 -9.48 -24.25
C ASN A 219 11.56 -8.60 -24.51
N PRO A 220 11.57 -7.29 -24.19
CA PRO A 220 12.68 -6.38 -24.50
C PRO A 220 14.04 -6.79 -23.93
N TYR A 221 14.05 -7.59 -22.85
CA TYR A 221 15.28 -8.02 -22.15
C TYR A 221 15.65 -9.49 -22.44
N GLY A 222 14.86 -10.22 -23.26
CA GLY A 222 15.12 -11.61 -23.64
C GLY A 222 15.27 -12.53 -22.44
N TRP A 223 16.38 -13.26 -22.37
CA TRP A 223 16.70 -14.17 -21.28
C TRP A 223 16.74 -13.53 -19.90
N GLU A 224 17.23 -12.28 -19.83
CA GLU A 224 17.27 -11.55 -18.56
C GLU A 224 15.91 -11.28 -18.00
N GLY A 225 14.95 -10.95 -18.86
CA GLY A 225 13.55 -10.78 -18.47
C GLY A 225 12.96 -12.06 -17.88
N ILE A 226 13.29 -13.23 -18.46
CA ILE A 226 12.83 -14.51 -17.89
C ILE A 226 13.45 -14.77 -16.51
N MET A 227 14.72 -14.44 -16.32
CA MET A 227 15.42 -14.64 -15.05
C MET A 227 15.05 -13.60 -13.96
N PHE A 228 14.44 -12.49 -14.35
CA PHE A 228 14.13 -11.39 -13.44
C PHE A 228 13.23 -11.81 -12.26
N PRO A 229 12.11 -12.55 -12.42
CA PRO A 229 11.30 -13.01 -11.29
C PRO A 229 12.07 -13.90 -10.31
N LEU A 230 13.00 -14.72 -10.81
CA LEU A 230 13.84 -15.58 -9.94
C LEU A 230 14.83 -14.75 -9.13
N ARG A 231 15.40 -13.71 -9.72
CA ARG A 231 16.26 -12.76 -9.00
C ARG A 231 15.49 -12.01 -7.93
N GLN A 232 14.29 -11.49 -8.26
CA GLN A 232 13.41 -10.86 -7.28
C GLN A 232 13.09 -11.80 -6.12
N PHE A 233 12.75 -13.05 -6.40
CA PHE A 233 12.46 -14.03 -5.37
C PHE A 233 13.66 -14.29 -4.47
N SER A 234 14.88 -14.42 -5.01
CA SER A 234 16.10 -14.60 -4.23
C SER A 234 16.42 -13.39 -3.33
N LEU A 235 16.19 -12.16 -3.83
CA LEU A 235 16.34 -10.95 -3.03
C LEU A 235 15.34 -10.89 -1.87
N LEU A 236 14.07 -11.20 -2.14
CA LEU A 236 13.01 -11.17 -1.14
C LEU A 236 13.11 -12.28 -0.09
N THR A 237 13.75 -13.41 -0.42
CA THR A 237 13.98 -14.54 0.51
C THR A 237 15.33 -14.47 1.20
N SER A 238 16.21 -13.56 0.80
CA SER A 238 17.48 -13.36 1.51
C SER A 238 17.20 -13.01 2.97
N ALA A 239 17.93 -13.67 3.88
CA ALA A 239 17.68 -13.64 5.33
C ALA A 239 17.70 -12.21 5.94
N HIS A 240 18.30 -11.25 5.25
CA HIS A 240 18.40 -9.86 5.68
C HIS A 240 17.11 -9.08 5.47
N ILE A 241 16.40 -9.27 4.34
CA ILE A 241 15.14 -8.57 4.06
C ILE A 241 13.98 -9.15 4.90
N ALA A 242 13.98 -10.47 5.14
CA ALA A 242 12.92 -11.13 5.89
C ALA A 242 13.01 -10.93 7.42
N LYS A 243 14.19 -10.64 7.97
CA LYS A 243 14.41 -10.48 9.42
C LYS A 243 14.40 -9.03 9.89
N ASP A 244 14.87 -8.11 9.07
CA ASP A 244 14.84 -6.69 9.42
C ASP A 244 13.47 -6.11 9.08
N SER A 245 12.61 -6.04 10.08
CA SER A 245 11.32 -5.32 10.04
C SER A 245 11.47 -3.84 9.65
N VAL A 246 12.67 -3.37 9.43
CA VAL A 246 13.05 -2.04 8.96
C VAL A 246 12.53 -1.76 7.55
N PHE A 247 12.37 -2.77 6.70
CA PHE A 247 11.84 -2.60 5.34
C PHE A 247 10.35 -2.26 5.29
N GLY A 248 9.59 -2.38 6.38
CA GLY A 248 8.23 -1.87 6.49
C GLY A 248 7.24 -2.27 5.38
N ILE A 249 7.64 -3.22 4.50
CA ILE A 249 6.79 -3.65 3.38
C ILE A 249 5.73 -4.61 3.92
N ASN A 250 4.66 -4.05 4.44
CA ASN A 250 3.53 -4.79 5.03
C ASN A 250 2.90 -5.81 4.07
N GLU A 251 3.19 -5.73 2.79
CA GLU A 251 2.67 -6.62 1.74
C GLU A 251 3.27 -8.03 1.77
N PHE A 252 4.51 -8.17 2.22
CA PHE A 252 5.23 -9.46 2.29
C PHE A 252 5.08 -10.20 3.62
N VAL A 253 4.26 -9.68 4.50
CA VAL A 253 4.01 -10.30 5.80
C VAL A 253 3.19 -11.57 5.64
N PRO A 254 3.53 -12.66 6.36
CA PRO A 254 2.70 -13.86 6.41
C PRO A 254 1.29 -13.55 6.91
N LEU A 255 0.27 -14.27 6.39
CA LEU A 255 -1.14 -14.05 6.74
C LEU A 255 -1.41 -14.08 8.26
N TRP A 256 -0.66 -14.89 9.00
CA TRP A 256 -0.72 -14.99 10.46
C TRP A 256 0.43 -14.25 11.16
N GLY A 257 1.15 -13.38 10.44
CA GLY A 257 2.24 -12.60 10.98
C GLY A 257 1.81 -11.57 12.03
N LYS A 258 2.73 -11.25 12.95
CA LYS A 258 2.50 -10.28 14.04
C LYS A 258 2.21 -8.86 13.54
N THR A 259 2.68 -8.50 12.37
CA THR A 259 2.50 -7.17 11.78
C THR A 259 1.05 -6.90 11.31
N LEU A 260 0.22 -7.95 11.17
CA LEU A 260 -1.24 -7.78 10.99
C LEU A 260 -1.99 -7.64 12.31
N VAL A 261 -1.24 -7.57 13.41
CA VAL A 261 -1.73 -7.35 14.76
C VAL A 261 -0.73 -6.38 15.38
N PHE A 262 -1.18 -5.24 15.84
CA PHE A 262 -0.30 -4.29 16.52
C PHE A 262 -0.86 -3.92 17.88
N SER A 263 0.03 -3.61 18.80
CA SER A 263 -0.33 -3.02 20.08
C SER A 263 -0.15 -1.53 19.96
N GLN A 264 -1.19 -0.78 20.21
CA GLN A 264 -1.14 0.67 20.29
C GLN A 264 -1.62 1.11 21.67
N TYR A 265 -0.74 1.77 22.38
CA TYR A 265 -1.00 2.24 23.75
C TYR A 265 -1.53 1.12 24.66
N GLY A 266 -0.85 -0.04 24.67
CA GLY A 266 -1.20 -1.20 25.49
C GLY A 266 -2.46 -1.96 25.06
N ARG A 267 -3.08 -1.60 23.93
CA ARG A 267 -4.27 -2.28 23.39
C ARG A 267 -3.94 -3.09 22.14
N PHE A 268 -4.53 -4.26 22.12
CA PHE A 268 -4.42 -5.17 20.99
C PHE A 268 -5.33 -4.68 19.86
N CYS A 269 -4.77 -4.27 18.72
CA CYS A 269 -5.53 -3.82 17.57
C CYS A 269 -5.35 -4.77 16.40
N LEU A 270 -6.48 -5.24 15.85
CA LEU A 270 -6.51 -5.96 14.58
C LEU A 270 -6.97 -4.99 13.49
N PRO A 271 -6.13 -4.60 12.53
CA PRO A 271 -6.59 -3.79 11.43
C PRO A 271 -7.66 -4.54 10.64
N LEU A 272 -8.71 -3.83 10.25
CA LEU A 272 -9.85 -4.42 9.52
C LEU A 272 -9.38 -5.25 8.31
N ASN A 273 -8.41 -4.74 7.56
CA ASN A 273 -7.83 -5.45 6.41
C ASN A 273 -7.22 -6.80 6.82
N GLY A 274 -6.52 -6.88 7.94
CA GLY A 274 -5.96 -8.12 8.44
C GLY A 274 -7.02 -9.16 8.82
N VAL A 275 -8.14 -8.72 9.38
CA VAL A 275 -9.28 -9.58 9.68
C VAL A 275 -9.93 -10.10 8.40
N LEU A 276 -10.20 -9.20 7.45
CA LEU A 276 -10.83 -9.54 6.17
C LEU A 276 -10.00 -10.54 5.37
N LEU A 277 -8.68 -10.37 5.33
CA LEU A 277 -7.76 -11.30 4.66
C LEU A 277 -7.81 -12.71 5.26
N ARG A 278 -7.87 -12.82 6.59
CA ARG A 278 -8.01 -14.11 7.28
C ARG A 278 -9.37 -14.75 7.04
N LEU A 279 -10.44 -13.97 7.09
CA LEU A 279 -11.79 -14.45 6.78
C LEU A 279 -11.92 -14.93 5.34
N LEU A 280 -11.28 -14.25 4.40
CA LEU A 280 -11.20 -14.69 3.00
C LEU A 280 -10.53 -16.06 2.90
N PHE A 281 -9.37 -16.25 3.52
CA PHE A 281 -8.66 -17.51 3.51
C PHE A 281 -9.51 -18.65 4.07
N ILE A 282 -10.11 -18.44 5.24
CA ILE A 282 -10.97 -19.44 5.90
C ILE A 282 -12.20 -19.74 5.04
N GLY A 283 -12.91 -18.71 4.58
CA GLY A 283 -14.14 -18.87 3.79
C GLY A 283 -13.90 -19.59 2.48
N VAL A 284 -12.84 -19.24 1.74
CA VAL A 284 -12.47 -19.92 0.48
C VAL A 284 -11.99 -21.34 0.77
N GLY A 285 -11.15 -21.54 1.78
CA GLY A 285 -10.63 -22.86 2.16
C GLY A 285 -11.76 -23.83 2.57
N VAL A 286 -12.67 -23.39 3.44
CA VAL A 286 -13.84 -24.20 3.86
C VAL A 286 -14.71 -24.54 2.65
N GLY A 287 -15.03 -23.55 1.80
CA GLY A 287 -15.82 -23.79 0.58
C GLY A 287 -15.18 -24.81 -0.35
N PHE A 288 -13.85 -24.71 -0.54
CA PHE A 288 -13.09 -25.66 -1.34
C PHE A 288 -13.21 -27.11 -0.81
N LEU A 289 -13.12 -27.28 0.51
CA LEU A 289 -13.17 -28.60 1.18
C LEU A 289 -14.59 -29.20 1.24
N LEU A 290 -15.64 -28.38 1.15
CA LEU A 290 -17.04 -28.85 1.27
C LEU A 290 -17.56 -29.62 0.06
N ARG A 291 -16.88 -29.57 -1.10
CA ARG A 291 -17.36 -30.22 -2.32
C ARG A 291 -17.41 -31.73 -2.23
N ARG A 292 -18.47 -32.30 -2.82
CA ARG A 292 -18.64 -33.74 -3.08
C ARG A 292 -19.11 -33.94 -4.53
N PRO A 293 -18.54 -34.85 -5.34
CA PRO A 293 -17.31 -35.64 -5.09
C PRO A 293 -16.08 -34.73 -4.95
N ARG A 294 -14.96 -35.31 -4.53
CA ARG A 294 -13.69 -34.58 -4.38
C ARG A 294 -13.23 -33.97 -5.69
N TRP A 295 -12.44 -32.90 -5.59
CA TRP A 295 -11.82 -32.25 -6.74
C TRP A 295 -10.84 -33.19 -7.47
N PRO A 296 -10.67 -33.06 -8.81
CA PRO A 296 -9.63 -33.76 -9.53
C PRO A 296 -8.24 -33.25 -9.12
N ALA A 297 -7.21 -34.07 -9.37
CA ALA A 297 -5.85 -33.81 -8.95
C ALA A 297 -5.29 -32.42 -9.36
N PRO A 298 -5.52 -31.89 -10.60
CA PRO A 298 -5.05 -30.57 -10.97
C PRO A 298 -5.59 -29.48 -10.05
N VAL A 299 -6.87 -29.54 -9.68
CA VAL A 299 -7.53 -28.55 -8.82
C VAL A 299 -7.01 -28.64 -7.38
N TRP A 300 -6.75 -29.86 -6.86
CA TRP A 300 -6.14 -30.06 -5.55
C TRP A 300 -4.73 -29.50 -5.46
N ILE A 301 -3.89 -29.78 -6.47
CA ILE A 301 -2.50 -29.31 -6.50
C ILE A 301 -2.48 -27.77 -6.54
N LEU A 302 -3.33 -27.14 -7.38
CA LEU A 302 -3.46 -25.69 -7.38
C LEU A 302 -3.99 -25.14 -6.06
N GLY A 303 -4.98 -25.82 -5.45
CA GLY A 303 -5.54 -25.42 -4.17
C GLY A 303 -4.49 -25.32 -3.08
N VAL A 304 -3.66 -26.36 -2.97
CA VAL A 304 -2.54 -26.39 -2.00
C VAL A 304 -1.49 -25.31 -2.33
N ALA A 305 -1.09 -25.20 -3.60
CA ALA A 305 -0.05 -24.26 -4.00
C ALA A 305 -0.46 -22.78 -3.76
N PHE A 306 -1.66 -22.39 -4.17
CA PHE A 306 -2.14 -21.02 -3.96
C PHE A 306 -2.47 -20.73 -2.50
N ALA A 307 -2.91 -21.72 -1.72
CA ALA A 307 -3.06 -21.55 -0.26
C ALA A 307 -1.69 -21.33 0.41
N ALA A 308 -0.69 -22.13 0.06
CA ALA A 308 0.68 -21.93 0.55
C ALA A 308 1.23 -20.54 0.18
N LEU A 309 1.05 -20.14 -1.08
CA LEU A 309 1.48 -18.82 -1.56
C LEU A 309 0.81 -17.68 -0.77
N TYR A 310 -0.47 -17.80 -0.43
CA TYR A 310 -1.17 -16.78 0.35
C TYR A 310 -0.76 -16.78 1.82
N LEU A 311 -0.47 -17.94 2.41
CA LEU A 311 0.02 -18.04 3.78
C LEU A 311 1.38 -17.36 3.97
N THR A 312 2.24 -17.38 2.94
CA THR A 312 3.58 -16.78 3.00
C THR A 312 3.59 -15.26 2.86
N ALA A 313 2.63 -14.67 2.12
CA ALA A 313 2.58 -13.23 1.94
C ALA A 313 1.15 -12.75 1.67
N VAL A 314 0.69 -11.78 2.47
CA VAL A 314 -0.68 -11.24 2.37
C VAL A 314 -0.99 -10.63 1.01
N LYS A 315 -0.01 -10.08 0.29
CA LYS A 315 -0.21 -9.54 -1.06
C LYS A 315 -0.74 -10.56 -2.07
N ASN A 316 -0.55 -11.86 -1.79
CA ASN A 316 -1.00 -12.93 -2.68
C ASN A 316 -2.50 -13.26 -2.55
N TRP A 317 -3.25 -12.51 -1.72
CA TRP A 317 -4.69 -12.68 -1.52
C TRP A 317 -5.47 -12.70 -2.83
N SER A 318 -5.10 -11.84 -3.78
CA SER A 318 -5.79 -11.71 -5.05
C SER A 318 -5.58 -12.94 -5.95
N TYR A 319 -4.35 -13.43 -6.06
CA TYR A 319 -4.03 -14.64 -6.85
C TYR A 319 -4.71 -15.87 -6.26
N PHE A 320 -4.70 -16.02 -4.94
CA PHE A 320 -5.47 -17.05 -4.24
C PHE A 320 -6.96 -16.95 -4.55
N SER A 321 -7.52 -15.74 -4.52
CA SER A 321 -8.93 -15.49 -4.80
C SER A 321 -9.31 -15.82 -6.24
N PHE A 322 -8.55 -15.31 -7.23
CA PHE A 322 -8.79 -15.58 -8.64
C PHE A 322 -8.61 -17.05 -8.99
N ALA A 323 -7.70 -17.76 -8.33
CA ALA A 323 -7.53 -19.19 -8.53
C ALA A 323 -8.67 -20.01 -7.93
N LEU A 324 -9.08 -19.77 -6.69
CA LEU A 324 -9.86 -20.72 -5.89
C LEU A 324 -11.33 -20.35 -5.64
N ILE A 325 -11.74 -19.09 -5.81
CA ILE A 325 -13.14 -18.69 -5.59
C ILE A 325 -14.13 -19.54 -6.41
N PRO A 326 -13.92 -19.86 -7.73
CA PRO A 326 -14.86 -20.69 -8.49
C PRO A 326 -15.09 -22.05 -7.84
N TYR A 327 -14.05 -22.66 -7.32
CA TYR A 327 -14.11 -23.96 -6.66
C TYR A 327 -14.76 -23.87 -5.28
N ALA A 328 -14.37 -22.89 -4.48
CA ALA A 328 -14.93 -22.67 -3.15
C ALA A 328 -16.44 -22.44 -3.18
N VAL A 329 -16.88 -21.55 -4.07
CA VAL A 329 -18.31 -21.24 -4.24
C VAL A 329 -19.09 -22.44 -4.75
N THR A 330 -18.49 -23.32 -5.54
CA THR A 330 -19.11 -24.60 -5.93
C THR A 330 -19.38 -25.47 -4.70
N GLY A 331 -18.42 -25.61 -3.79
CA GLY A 331 -18.62 -26.38 -2.56
C GLY A 331 -19.69 -25.77 -1.64
N TRP A 332 -19.67 -24.45 -1.45
CA TRP A 332 -20.71 -23.77 -0.70
C TRP A 332 -22.10 -23.93 -1.32
N SER A 333 -22.22 -23.77 -2.65
CA SER A 333 -23.50 -23.86 -3.35
C SER A 333 -24.13 -25.24 -3.24
N GLN A 334 -23.32 -26.31 -3.25
CA GLN A 334 -23.81 -27.69 -3.05
C GLN A 334 -24.42 -27.90 -1.66
N ARG A 335 -23.88 -27.27 -0.62
CA ARG A 335 -24.41 -27.38 0.75
C ARG A 335 -25.62 -26.50 1.00
N MET A 336 -25.71 -25.36 0.31
CA MET A 336 -26.85 -24.44 0.44
C MET A 336 -28.05 -24.84 -0.46
N LEU A 337 -27.93 -25.87 -1.29
CA LEU A 337 -28.99 -26.31 -2.21
C LEU A 337 -30.32 -26.67 -1.52
N PRO A 338 -30.36 -27.29 -0.32
CA PRO A 338 -31.62 -27.60 0.37
C PRO A 338 -32.45 -26.36 0.76
N TRP A 339 -31.80 -25.21 0.93
CA TRP A 339 -32.43 -23.93 1.23
C TRP A 339 -32.98 -23.22 -0.01
N ARG A 340 -32.59 -23.68 -1.20
CA ARG A 340 -32.83 -23.07 -2.50
C ARG A 340 -34.27 -23.24 -3.02
N THR A 341 -34.93 -24.31 -2.65
CA THR A 341 -36.28 -24.65 -3.16
C THR A 341 -37.40 -23.83 -2.55
N ARG A 342 -37.15 -23.11 -1.45
CA ARG A 342 -38.15 -22.27 -0.75
C ARG A 342 -38.03 -20.76 -1.02
N ALA A 343 -37.09 -20.32 -1.83
CA ALA A 343 -36.68 -18.92 -1.84
C ALA A 343 -36.52 -18.25 -3.24
N ALA A 344 -37.48 -18.41 -4.15
CA ALA A 344 -37.41 -17.74 -5.46
C ALA A 344 -37.59 -16.20 -5.35
N MET A 345 -38.42 -15.70 -4.43
CA MET A 345 -38.63 -14.28 -4.20
C MET A 345 -37.56 -13.64 -3.30
N PRO A 346 -37.07 -14.30 -2.23
CA PRO A 346 -36.01 -13.75 -1.39
C PRO A 346 -34.71 -13.48 -2.14
N THR A 347 -34.38 -14.21 -3.20
CA THR A 347 -33.12 -14.03 -3.93
C THR A 347 -33.04 -12.70 -4.64
N ARG A 348 -34.14 -12.21 -5.22
CA ARG A 348 -34.19 -10.89 -5.88
C ARG A 348 -34.12 -9.75 -4.86
N VAL A 349 -34.85 -9.90 -3.75
CA VAL A 349 -34.83 -8.95 -2.62
C VAL A 349 -33.46 -8.94 -1.95
N PHE A 350 -32.84 -10.11 -1.77
CA PHE A 350 -31.47 -10.22 -1.23
C PHE A 350 -30.45 -9.57 -2.14
N ILE A 351 -30.53 -9.78 -3.48
CA ILE A 351 -29.64 -9.11 -4.45
C ILE A 351 -29.87 -7.59 -4.42
N LEU A 352 -31.13 -7.15 -4.36
CA LEU A 352 -31.43 -5.72 -4.28
C LEU A 352 -30.96 -5.12 -2.97
N ALA A 353 -31.23 -5.77 -1.83
CA ALA A 353 -30.75 -5.35 -0.52
C ALA A 353 -29.21 -5.34 -0.45
N LEU A 354 -28.58 -6.28 -1.12
CA LEU A 354 -27.12 -6.36 -1.25
C LEU A 354 -26.57 -5.24 -2.12
N CYS A 355 -27.23 -4.92 -3.25
CA CYS A 355 -26.86 -3.77 -4.09
C CYS A 355 -27.05 -2.46 -3.34
N VAL A 356 -28.15 -2.31 -2.58
CA VAL A 356 -28.40 -1.13 -1.73
C VAL A 356 -27.39 -1.04 -0.58
N LEU A 357 -27.09 -2.15 0.09
CA LEU A 357 -26.05 -2.20 1.12
C LEU A 357 -24.68 -1.86 0.53
N LEU A 358 -24.36 -2.35 -0.65
CA LEU A 358 -23.15 -2.00 -1.38
C LEU A 358 -23.09 -0.51 -1.74
N LEU A 359 -24.20 0.05 -2.21
CA LEU A 359 -24.33 1.49 -2.48
C LEU A 359 -24.21 2.33 -1.20
N LEU A 360 -24.72 1.85 -0.07
CA LEU A 360 -24.60 2.50 1.24
C LEU A 360 -23.17 2.37 1.82
N LEU A 361 -22.54 1.21 1.64
CA LEU A 361 -21.13 0.99 1.98
C LEU A 361 -20.18 1.74 1.04
N MET A 362 -20.64 2.10 -0.14
CA MET A 362 -20.01 3.01 -1.10
C MET A 362 -20.09 4.49 -0.69
N ARG A 363 -20.39 4.82 0.52
CA ARG A 363 -19.93 6.09 1.09
C ARG A 363 -18.39 6.04 1.12
N VAL A 364 -17.90 6.27 -0.09
CA VAL A 364 -16.51 6.08 -0.53
C VAL A 364 -15.51 6.73 0.43
N ASP A 365 -15.89 7.82 1.05
CA ASP A 365 -15.09 8.58 1.98
C ASP A 365 -14.82 7.82 3.28
N TRP A 366 -15.85 7.25 3.90
CA TRP A 366 -15.68 6.53 5.16
C TRP A 366 -14.86 5.26 4.99
N TRP A 367 -15.19 4.50 3.94
CA TRP A 367 -14.54 3.22 3.66
C TRP A 367 -13.09 3.41 3.19
N SER A 368 -12.85 4.39 2.32
CA SER A 368 -11.51 4.72 1.84
C SER A 368 -10.59 5.15 2.98
N ARG A 369 -11.06 6.03 3.87
CA ARG A 369 -10.32 6.46 5.06
C ARG A 369 -10.09 5.33 6.04
N ALA A 370 -11.09 4.46 6.24
CA ALA A 370 -10.99 3.32 7.15
C ALA A 370 -10.01 2.23 6.69
N THR A 371 -9.82 2.09 5.37
CA THR A 371 -9.02 0.99 4.79
C THR A 371 -7.65 1.39 4.28
N SER A 372 -7.50 2.61 3.79
CA SER A 372 -6.25 3.06 3.13
C SER A 372 -5.74 4.42 3.62
N GLY A 373 -6.49 5.11 4.47
CA GLY A 373 -6.15 6.49 4.86
C GLY A 373 -6.26 7.53 3.74
N LEU A 374 -6.63 7.12 2.52
CA LEU A 374 -6.76 7.99 1.37
C LEU A 374 -8.15 8.64 1.31
N GLY A 375 -8.20 9.93 1.04
CA GLY A 375 -9.45 10.66 0.81
C GLY A 375 -10.11 10.27 -0.52
N SER A 376 -11.41 10.60 -0.64
CA SER A 376 -12.11 10.57 -1.94
C SER A 376 -11.75 11.78 -2.78
N GLY A 377 -11.76 11.61 -4.10
CA GLY A 377 -11.54 12.69 -5.06
C GLY A 377 -10.70 12.26 -6.26
N LEU A 378 -10.83 12.99 -7.35
CA LEU A 378 -10.04 12.80 -8.56
C LEU A 378 -8.77 13.66 -8.51
N ALA A 379 -7.93 13.40 -7.51
CA ALA A 379 -6.68 14.12 -7.31
C ALA A 379 -5.56 13.17 -6.88
N TYR A 380 -4.34 13.64 -6.96
CA TYR A 380 -3.22 12.98 -6.28
C TYR A 380 -3.30 13.25 -4.77
N SER A 381 -2.94 12.25 -3.97
CA SER A 381 -2.82 12.43 -2.52
C SER A 381 -1.72 13.45 -2.21
N PRO A 382 -2.02 14.53 -1.51
CA PRO A 382 -1.04 15.60 -1.28
C PRO A 382 0.22 15.10 -0.54
N THR A 383 0.05 14.24 0.46
CA THR A 383 1.15 13.74 1.30
C THR A 383 2.18 12.88 0.59
N GLY A 384 1.84 12.32 -0.58
CA GLY A 384 2.76 11.51 -1.39
C GLY A 384 3.08 12.14 -2.75
N HIS A 385 2.31 13.15 -3.17
CA HIS A 385 2.33 13.67 -4.54
C HIS A 385 2.19 15.20 -4.56
N SER A 386 2.95 15.91 -3.72
CA SER A 386 2.87 17.36 -3.61
C SER A 386 3.32 18.06 -4.90
N ARG A 387 2.37 18.70 -5.58
CA ARG A 387 2.62 19.49 -6.79
C ARG A 387 3.40 20.76 -6.47
N GLY A 388 3.12 21.38 -5.33
CA GLY A 388 3.81 22.59 -4.89
C GLY A 388 5.29 22.33 -4.63
N ALA A 389 5.64 21.21 -3.97
CA ALA A 389 7.03 20.81 -3.77
C ALA A 389 7.74 20.61 -5.12
N ALA A 390 7.12 19.86 -6.05
CA ALA A 390 7.71 19.62 -7.38
C ALA A 390 7.88 20.92 -8.19
N GLU A 391 6.94 21.85 -8.12
CA GLU A 391 7.05 23.15 -8.79
C GLU A 391 8.17 24.00 -8.21
N THR A 392 8.30 24.03 -6.89
CA THR A 392 9.39 24.75 -6.21
C THR A 392 10.75 24.18 -6.62
N ILE A 393 10.88 22.85 -6.72
CA ILE A 393 12.12 22.19 -7.16
C ILE A 393 12.42 22.51 -8.64
N ARG A 394 11.41 22.50 -9.53
CA ARG A 394 11.62 22.85 -10.95
C ARG A 394 12.14 24.26 -11.15
N ARG A 395 11.70 25.22 -10.33
CA ARG A 395 12.20 26.61 -10.38
C ARG A 395 13.67 26.72 -10.01
N ALA A 396 14.22 25.77 -9.24
CA ALA A 396 15.63 25.77 -8.88
C ALA A 396 16.58 25.38 -10.05
N GLY A 397 16.01 25.03 -11.22
CA GLY A 397 16.80 24.74 -12.42
C GLY A 397 17.24 23.29 -12.58
N PRO A 398 18.11 23.00 -13.58
CA PRO A 398 18.46 21.63 -13.93
C PRO A 398 19.56 21.00 -13.06
N GLU A 399 20.31 21.77 -12.29
CA GLU A 399 21.45 21.30 -11.49
C GLU A 399 21.05 20.73 -10.12
N VAL A 400 19.78 20.37 -9.99
CA VAL A 400 19.20 19.87 -8.75
C VAL A 400 19.63 18.41 -8.50
N ARG A 401 20.11 18.12 -7.27
CA ARG A 401 20.37 16.79 -6.75
C ARG A 401 19.49 16.56 -5.52
N ILE A 402 18.40 15.82 -5.73
CA ILE A 402 17.35 15.66 -4.74
C ILE A 402 17.67 14.50 -3.81
N MET A 403 17.89 14.77 -2.52
CA MET A 403 17.79 13.76 -1.46
C MET A 403 16.33 13.64 -1.04
N ASN A 404 15.81 12.42 -1.01
CA ASN A 404 14.39 12.17 -0.79
C ASN A 404 14.15 10.85 -0.06
N PRO A 405 13.02 10.69 0.65
CA PRO A 405 12.55 9.40 1.13
C PRO A 405 12.26 8.45 -0.03
N HIS A 406 12.48 7.17 0.20
CA HIS A 406 12.33 6.09 -0.78
C HIS A 406 11.00 6.12 -1.56
N ASP A 407 9.88 6.33 -0.86
CA ASP A 407 8.54 6.30 -1.44
C ASP A 407 8.12 7.60 -2.16
N LEU A 408 8.87 8.69 -2.01
CA LEU A 408 8.62 9.94 -2.74
C LEU A 408 9.41 10.04 -4.05
N GLY A 409 10.48 9.25 -4.22
CA GLY A 409 11.41 9.39 -5.34
C GLY A 409 10.75 9.23 -6.71
N GLY A 410 9.90 8.22 -6.88
CA GLY A 410 9.20 8.00 -8.14
C GLY A 410 8.35 9.18 -8.59
N TRP A 411 7.59 9.77 -7.66
CA TRP A 411 6.80 10.96 -7.94
C TRP A 411 7.66 12.19 -8.23
N LEU A 412 8.69 12.43 -7.42
CA LEU A 412 9.59 13.57 -7.62
C LEU A 412 10.28 13.49 -8.97
N ALA A 413 10.82 12.34 -9.36
CA ALA A 413 11.43 12.15 -10.68
C ALA A 413 10.43 12.40 -11.83
N TRP A 414 9.18 11.94 -11.69
CA TRP A 414 8.13 12.19 -12.67
C TRP A 414 7.73 13.66 -12.73
N ALA A 415 7.42 14.26 -11.59
CA ALA A 415 6.85 15.60 -11.50
C ALA A 415 7.89 16.70 -11.79
N THR A 416 9.16 16.50 -11.42
CA THR A 416 10.22 17.48 -11.63
C THR A 416 10.95 17.29 -12.96
N GLY A 417 10.98 16.06 -13.48
CA GLY A 417 11.84 15.68 -14.60
C GLY A 417 13.32 15.52 -14.22
N GLN A 418 13.65 15.63 -12.93
CA GLN A 418 15.01 15.53 -12.40
C GLN A 418 15.31 14.11 -11.90
N LYS A 419 16.59 13.76 -11.83
CA LYS A 419 17.03 12.52 -11.18
C LYS A 419 16.96 12.66 -9.66
N VAL A 420 16.65 11.55 -8.99
CA VAL A 420 16.48 11.51 -7.52
C VAL A 420 17.53 10.62 -6.88
N TYR A 421 17.63 10.67 -5.54
CA TYR A 421 18.55 9.83 -4.78
C TYR A 421 18.15 8.35 -4.84
N ILE A 422 16.89 8.04 -4.54
CA ILE A 422 16.33 6.70 -4.44
C ILE A 422 14.84 6.71 -4.78
N ASP A 423 14.28 5.58 -5.20
CA ASP A 423 12.84 5.40 -5.40
C ASP A 423 12.36 3.98 -5.05
N GLY A 424 11.07 3.68 -5.26
CA GLY A 424 10.43 2.43 -4.90
C GLY A 424 10.86 1.17 -5.68
N ARG A 425 11.77 1.26 -6.65
CA ARG A 425 12.20 0.15 -7.52
C ARG A 425 13.38 -0.63 -6.93
N ASN A 426 13.17 -1.30 -5.80
CA ASN A 426 14.21 -2.03 -5.08
C ASN A 426 15.02 -3.04 -5.91
N ASP A 427 14.50 -3.45 -7.06
CA ASP A 427 15.09 -4.46 -7.93
C ASP A 427 16.13 -3.90 -8.92
N ASN A 428 16.18 -2.58 -9.10
CA ASN A 428 16.96 -1.91 -10.12
C ASN A 428 18.22 -1.19 -9.57
N TYR A 429 18.46 -1.29 -8.26
CA TYR A 429 19.67 -0.71 -7.65
C TYR A 429 20.23 -1.62 -6.53
N PRO A 430 21.53 -1.47 -6.16
CA PRO A 430 22.15 -2.27 -5.12
C PRO A 430 21.47 -2.10 -3.76
N GLU A 431 21.29 -3.19 -3.01
CA GLU A 431 20.73 -3.20 -1.65
C GLU A 431 21.43 -2.21 -0.70
N ARG A 432 22.72 -1.95 -0.92
CA ARG A 432 23.50 -0.97 -0.16
C ARG A 432 22.85 0.41 -0.16
N LEU A 433 22.33 0.89 -1.32
CA LEU A 433 21.68 2.20 -1.43
C LEU A 433 20.46 2.30 -0.51
N TYR A 434 19.67 1.23 -0.44
CA TYR A 434 18.52 1.20 0.47
C TYR A 434 18.97 1.21 1.94
N ARG A 435 19.97 0.41 2.32
CA ARG A 435 20.51 0.40 3.69
C ARG A 435 21.05 1.77 4.11
N GLU A 436 21.75 2.45 3.21
CA GLU A 436 22.23 3.81 3.43
C GLU A 436 21.07 4.78 3.67
N SER A 437 19.97 4.67 2.90
CA SER A 437 18.79 5.51 3.07
C SER A 437 18.12 5.30 4.44
N VAL A 438 18.06 4.07 4.94
CA VAL A 438 17.50 3.75 6.26
C VAL A 438 18.43 4.23 7.39
N ALA A 439 19.73 4.15 7.22
CA ALA A 439 20.71 4.59 8.21
C ALA A 439 20.66 6.09 8.51
N THR A 440 20.00 6.90 7.66
CA THR A 440 19.80 8.35 7.86
C THR A 440 18.87 8.71 9.02
N GLY A 441 18.33 7.73 9.72
CA GLY A 441 17.66 7.92 11.01
C GLY A 441 18.57 8.49 12.11
N LEU A 442 19.90 8.51 11.89
CA LEU A 442 20.87 9.20 12.74
C LEU A 442 21.39 10.46 12.02
N ALA A 443 21.47 11.58 12.76
CA ALA A 443 21.85 12.88 12.20
C ALA A 443 23.25 12.88 11.55
N GLU A 444 24.21 12.18 12.15
CA GLU A 444 25.57 12.06 11.62
C GLU A 444 25.61 11.32 10.27
N ASN A 445 24.89 10.21 10.17
CA ASN A 445 24.79 9.45 8.94
C ASN A 445 24.08 10.26 7.82
N PHE A 446 23.03 11.00 8.18
CA PHE A 446 22.33 11.87 7.26
C PHE A 446 23.24 12.97 6.71
N LYS A 447 23.98 13.69 7.61
CA LYS A 447 24.94 14.73 7.20
C LYS A 447 26.03 14.16 6.30
N ALA A 448 26.62 13.04 6.68
CA ALA A 448 27.64 12.37 5.87
C ALA A 448 27.10 11.98 4.47
N LEU A 449 25.89 11.46 4.42
CA LEU A 449 25.28 11.02 3.17
C LEU A 449 25.01 12.20 2.23
N ILE A 450 24.37 13.29 2.70
CA ILE A 450 24.05 14.44 1.83
C ILE A 450 25.30 15.08 1.23
N GLU A 451 26.43 15.07 1.95
CA GLU A 451 27.73 15.54 1.42
C GLU A 451 28.31 14.58 0.36
N VAL A 452 28.29 13.25 0.65
CA VAL A 452 28.82 12.23 -0.28
C VAL A 452 28.06 12.26 -1.60
N ILE A 453 26.73 12.31 -1.57
CA ILE A 453 25.89 12.35 -2.77
C ILE A 453 25.80 13.76 -3.37
N ARG A 454 26.38 14.75 -2.71
CA ARG A 454 26.35 16.18 -3.09
C ARG A 454 24.92 16.68 -3.30
N ALA A 455 24.02 16.33 -2.38
CA ALA A 455 22.64 16.80 -2.43
C ALA A 455 22.60 18.33 -2.21
N ASN A 456 21.80 19.01 -3.01
CA ASN A 456 21.56 20.46 -2.87
C ASN A 456 20.08 20.80 -2.65
N VAL A 457 19.21 19.78 -2.74
CA VAL A 457 17.80 19.82 -2.36
C VAL A 457 17.48 18.61 -1.50
N VAL A 458 16.78 18.81 -0.40
CA VAL A 458 16.26 17.76 0.47
C VAL A 458 14.76 17.90 0.57
N VAL A 459 14.06 16.80 0.28
CA VAL A 459 12.61 16.67 0.47
C VAL A 459 12.37 15.79 1.68
N ALA A 460 11.60 16.25 2.65
CA ALA A 460 11.31 15.50 3.87
C ALA A 460 9.81 15.53 4.18
N ARG A 461 9.29 14.48 4.83
CA ARG A 461 7.92 14.47 5.37
C ARG A 461 7.91 14.92 6.82
N GLU A 462 6.89 15.67 7.21
CA GLU A 462 6.70 16.12 8.60
C GLU A 462 6.58 14.95 9.59
N LEU A 463 5.98 13.83 9.16
CA LEU A 463 5.77 12.62 9.95
C LEU A 463 6.65 11.45 9.46
N GLY A 464 7.92 11.66 9.24
CA GLY A 464 8.81 10.58 8.81
C GLY A 464 10.27 10.93 9.02
N GLU A 465 10.69 12.05 8.48
CA GLU A 465 12.08 12.44 8.43
C GLU A 465 12.41 13.54 9.46
N GLY A 466 11.92 13.41 10.71
CA GLY A 466 12.15 14.40 11.76
C GLY A 466 13.62 14.71 12.01
N VAL A 467 14.50 13.70 11.96
CA VAL A 467 15.96 13.88 12.11
C VAL A 467 16.54 14.75 10.99
N TRP A 468 16.07 14.58 9.75
CA TRP A 468 16.52 15.39 8.61
C TRP A 468 16.09 16.85 8.80
N ILE A 469 14.82 17.05 9.18
CA ILE A 469 14.24 18.38 9.39
C ILE A 469 15.00 19.11 10.51
N GLU A 470 15.19 18.47 11.67
CA GLU A 470 15.91 19.05 12.80
C GLU A 470 17.36 19.36 12.46
N THR A 471 18.01 18.48 11.71
CA THR A 471 19.40 18.67 11.29
C THR A 471 19.52 19.88 10.36
N LEU A 472 18.71 19.94 9.30
CA LEU A 472 18.79 21.02 8.31
C LEU A 472 18.33 22.37 8.86
N ALA A 473 17.39 22.39 9.82
CA ALA A 473 16.96 23.62 10.48
C ALA A 473 18.08 24.30 11.28
N LYS A 474 19.09 23.54 11.69
CA LYS A 474 20.28 24.04 12.44
C LYS A 474 21.47 24.37 11.54
N GLU A 475 21.45 23.93 10.28
CA GLU A 475 22.55 24.14 9.34
C GLU A 475 22.43 25.50 8.64
N PRO A 476 23.42 26.41 8.78
CA PRO A 476 23.35 27.76 8.22
C PRO A 476 23.36 27.81 6.70
N ASN A 477 23.87 26.76 6.04
CA ASN A 477 23.95 26.66 4.57
C ASN A 477 22.68 26.17 3.91
N TRP A 478 21.63 25.83 4.69
CA TRP A 478 20.37 25.34 4.20
C TRP A 478 19.21 26.28 4.59
N ARG A 479 18.25 26.41 3.70
CA ARG A 479 17.01 27.15 3.95
C ARG A 479 15.78 26.33 3.61
N LEU A 480 14.74 26.47 4.40
CA LEU A 480 13.41 25.93 4.09
C LEU A 480 12.74 26.82 3.04
N VAL A 481 12.36 26.27 1.89
CA VAL A 481 11.76 27.02 0.77
C VAL A 481 10.32 26.65 0.46
N PHE A 482 9.86 25.49 0.96
CA PHE A 482 8.48 25.03 0.77
C PHE A 482 8.03 24.21 1.97
N ARG A 483 6.77 24.40 2.37
CA ARG A 483 6.08 23.61 3.39
C ARG A 483 4.59 23.56 3.08
N SER A 484 4.09 22.43 2.65
CA SER A 484 2.66 22.13 2.49
C SER A 484 2.47 20.63 2.32
N ASP A 485 1.24 20.16 2.48
CA ASP A 485 0.87 18.76 2.20
C ASP A 485 1.65 17.73 3.02
N GLY A 486 2.16 18.11 4.18
CA GLY A 486 3.03 17.27 5.00
C GLY A 486 4.44 17.08 4.44
N ILE A 487 4.83 17.89 3.45
CA ILE A 487 6.13 17.87 2.78
C ILE A 487 6.87 19.19 3.02
N LEU A 488 8.17 19.08 3.32
CA LEU A 488 9.10 20.20 3.40
C LEU A 488 10.15 20.06 2.31
N VAL A 489 10.55 21.20 1.73
CA VAL A 489 11.70 21.27 0.80
C VAL A 489 12.74 22.22 1.37
N PHE A 490 13.93 21.69 1.58
CA PHE A 490 15.13 22.49 1.93
C PHE A 490 16.02 22.60 0.70
N MET A 491 16.63 23.76 0.52
CA MET A 491 17.61 24.03 -0.53
C MET A 491 18.88 24.63 0.07
N ARG A 492 20.02 24.31 -0.53
CA ARG A 492 21.29 25.00 -0.21
C ARG A 492 21.19 26.48 -0.58
N ASN A 493 21.85 27.35 0.18
CA ASN A 493 21.76 28.79 -0.03
C ASN A 493 22.36 29.27 -1.35
N ASP A 494 23.32 28.50 -1.89
CA ASP A 494 23.96 28.75 -3.18
C ASP A 494 23.11 28.32 -4.40
N LEU A 495 22.09 27.47 -4.19
CA LEU A 495 21.17 27.04 -5.23
C LEU A 495 19.97 27.99 -5.29
N ALA A 496 19.67 28.53 -6.47
CA ALA A 496 18.48 29.35 -6.75
C ALA A 496 18.20 30.42 -5.67
N PRO A 497 19.11 31.37 -5.43
CA PRO A 497 18.99 32.36 -4.35
C PRO A 497 17.76 33.26 -4.47
N GLU A 498 17.16 33.34 -5.66
CA GLU A 498 15.89 34.03 -5.93
C GLU A 498 14.66 33.38 -5.29
N ILE A 499 14.73 32.10 -4.92
CA ILE A 499 13.67 31.43 -4.16
C ILE A 499 13.83 31.76 -2.69
N PRO A 500 12.90 32.54 -2.07
CA PRO A 500 13.07 33.00 -0.71
C PRO A 500 12.97 31.87 0.32
N ALA A 501 13.62 32.06 1.45
CA ALA A 501 13.38 31.21 2.63
C ALA A 501 11.95 31.40 3.14
N LEU A 502 11.31 30.31 3.52
CA LEU A 502 9.98 30.33 4.12
C LEU A 502 10.07 30.81 5.59
N GLY A 503 9.38 31.89 5.88
CA GLY A 503 9.24 32.42 7.24
C GLY A 503 8.41 31.51 8.16
N LYS A 504 8.19 31.97 9.39
CA LYS A 504 7.22 31.33 10.30
C LYS A 504 5.80 31.53 9.77
N GLU A 505 5.01 30.48 9.78
CA GLU A 505 3.60 30.55 9.38
C GLU A 505 2.76 31.19 10.50
N ASN A 506 1.87 32.09 10.11
CA ASN A 506 0.90 32.66 11.04
C ASN A 506 -0.31 31.73 11.10
N VAL A 507 -0.35 30.82 12.05
CA VAL A 507 -1.44 29.86 12.21
C VAL A 507 -2.61 30.54 12.91
N ALA A 508 -3.69 30.78 12.19
CA ALA A 508 -4.93 31.28 12.76
C ALA A 508 -5.59 30.21 13.65
N GLY A 509 -5.42 30.32 14.93
CA GLY A 509 -6.12 29.46 15.88
C GLY A 509 -6.01 30.05 17.27
N GLY A 510 -7.12 30.47 17.86
CA GLY A 510 -7.20 31.14 19.17
C GLY A 510 -6.36 30.50 20.27
N ILE A 511 -5.05 30.71 20.18
CA ILE A 511 -4.11 30.28 21.24
C ILE A 511 -4.49 31.09 22.50
N PRO A 512 -4.71 30.43 23.64
CA PRO A 512 -4.94 31.12 24.89
C PRO A 512 -3.83 32.13 25.21
N SER A 513 -4.20 33.32 25.66
CA SER A 513 -3.28 34.46 25.80
C SER A 513 -2.31 34.33 26.99
N ASP A 514 -2.70 33.56 28.00
CA ASP A 514 -1.93 33.40 29.22
C ASP A 514 -2.10 32.03 29.86
N PHE A 515 -1.33 31.74 30.88
CA PHE A 515 -1.35 30.46 31.60
C PHE A 515 -2.74 30.10 32.17
N VAL A 516 -3.48 31.07 32.69
CA VAL A 516 -4.79 30.83 33.32
C VAL A 516 -5.82 30.46 32.25
N ALA A 517 -5.76 31.12 31.10
CA ALA A 517 -6.60 30.81 29.95
C ALA A 517 -6.26 29.42 29.39
N TRP A 518 -4.98 29.07 29.31
CA TRP A 518 -4.55 27.73 28.92
C TRP A 518 -5.07 26.66 29.87
N ASP A 519 -4.88 26.82 31.17
CA ASP A 519 -5.30 25.84 32.17
C ASP A 519 -6.80 25.56 32.10
N ARG A 520 -7.63 26.62 32.02
CA ARG A 520 -9.08 26.47 31.88
C ARG A 520 -9.48 25.71 30.61
N GLN A 521 -8.91 26.08 29.48
CA GLN A 521 -9.29 25.46 28.20
C GLN A 521 -8.75 24.04 28.07
N LEU A 522 -7.55 23.75 28.54
CA LEU A 522 -7.00 22.40 28.59
C LEU A 522 -7.84 21.46 29.45
N GLN A 523 -8.39 21.93 30.59
CA GLN A 523 -9.28 21.12 31.41
C GLN A 523 -10.56 20.76 30.67
N LEU A 524 -11.18 21.68 29.92
CA LEU A 524 -12.35 21.42 29.10
C LEU A 524 -12.05 20.39 27.99
N GLU A 525 -10.96 20.57 27.27
CA GLU A 525 -10.56 19.67 26.20
C GLU A 525 -10.14 18.29 26.74
N ALA A 526 -9.50 18.24 27.92
CA ALA A 526 -9.14 17.01 28.60
C ALA A 526 -10.35 16.16 29.03
N ALA A 527 -11.52 16.79 29.20
CA ALA A 527 -12.77 16.08 29.50
C ALA A 527 -13.33 15.29 28.31
N LYS A 528 -12.93 15.60 27.07
CA LYS A 528 -13.41 14.91 25.87
C LYS A 528 -13.22 13.40 25.97
N PRO A 529 -14.20 12.60 25.50
CA PRO A 529 -14.11 11.15 25.56
C PRO A 529 -13.07 10.62 24.56
N LEU A 530 -12.50 9.47 24.85
CA LEU A 530 -11.72 8.72 23.87
C LEU A 530 -12.63 8.30 22.71
N PRO A 531 -12.10 8.23 21.46
CA PRO A 531 -12.86 7.80 20.30
C PRO A 531 -13.51 6.44 20.51
N GLY A 532 -14.68 6.20 19.91
CA GLY A 532 -15.40 4.93 20.00
C GLY A 532 -14.58 3.72 19.54
N TRP A 533 -13.75 3.89 18.52
CA TRP A 533 -12.79 2.87 18.06
C TRP A 533 -11.74 2.51 19.12
N TRP A 534 -11.45 3.40 20.05
CA TRP A 534 -10.58 3.15 21.18
C TRP A 534 -11.21 2.20 22.19
N ARG A 535 -12.54 2.19 22.29
CA ARG A 535 -13.32 1.31 23.17
C ARG A 535 -13.73 0.01 22.50
N ALA A 536 -13.92 0.02 21.18
CA ALA A 536 -14.31 -1.15 20.40
C ALA A 536 -13.08 -2.05 20.15
N LEU A 537 -13.09 -3.23 20.74
CA LEU A 537 -12.16 -4.29 20.39
C LEU A 537 -12.48 -4.79 18.98
N PRO A 538 -11.51 -5.18 18.27
CA PRO A 538 -10.11 -4.80 18.03
C PRO A 538 -9.93 -4.00 16.75
N PHE A 539 -10.90 -3.18 16.36
CA PHE A 539 -10.97 -2.50 15.08
C PHE A 539 -10.69 -1.00 15.26
N GLY A 540 -9.49 -0.58 14.95
CA GLY A 540 -9.15 0.83 14.93
C GLY A 540 -7.82 1.07 14.24
N GLN A 541 -7.84 1.90 13.20
CA GLN A 541 -6.63 2.47 12.62
C GLN A 541 -6.63 3.96 12.99
N LEU A 542 -5.56 4.42 13.62
CA LEU A 542 -5.37 5.84 13.88
C LEU A 542 -5.09 6.53 12.56
N VAL A 543 -5.99 7.38 12.12
CA VAL A 543 -5.72 8.32 11.03
C VAL A 543 -5.20 9.58 11.71
N LEU A 544 -3.89 9.81 11.64
CA LEU A 544 -3.29 11.08 12.05
C LEU A 544 -3.83 12.18 11.14
N ASP A 545 -4.42 13.20 11.74
CA ASP A 545 -4.86 14.40 11.01
C ASP A 545 -3.61 15.11 10.45
N GLY A 546 -3.72 15.72 9.27
CA GLY A 546 -2.65 16.55 8.70
C GLY A 546 -2.14 17.63 9.66
N VAL A 547 -2.99 18.12 10.55
CA VAL A 547 -2.65 19.06 11.61
C VAL A 547 -1.67 18.48 12.65
N ALA A 548 -1.77 17.18 12.95
CA ALA A 548 -0.80 16.51 13.82
C ALA A 548 0.59 16.45 13.16
N GLY A 549 0.64 16.24 11.84
CA GLY A 549 1.87 16.31 11.06
C GLY A 549 2.49 17.70 11.07
N GLN A 550 1.70 18.74 10.82
CA GLN A 550 2.15 20.12 10.84
C GLN A 550 2.70 20.52 12.22
N SER A 551 2.03 20.10 13.30
CA SER A 551 2.54 20.32 14.66
C SER A 551 3.87 19.61 14.91
N ALA A 552 4.00 18.34 14.52
CA ALA A 552 5.25 17.59 14.64
C ALA A 552 6.38 18.21 13.80
N GLY A 553 6.10 18.60 12.57
CA GLY A 553 7.05 19.31 11.71
C GLY A 553 7.55 20.62 12.32
N SER A 554 6.66 21.39 12.96
CA SER A 554 7.02 22.63 13.68
C SER A 554 7.91 22.36 14.89
N ILE A 555 7.69 21.25 15.61
CA ILE A 555 8.58 20.80 16.69
C ILE A 555 9.99 20.56 16.15
N PHE A 556 10.12 19.81 15.06
CA PHE A 556 11.42 19.52 14.45
C PHE A 556 12.11 20.77 13.88
N LEU A 557 11.33 21.75 13.42
CA LEU A 557 11.85 23.05 12.97
C LEU A 557 12.26 23.99 14.13
N GLY A 558 12.03 23.61 15.38
CA GLY A 558 12.29 24.47 16.54
C GLY A 558 11.29 25.63 16.69
N ARG A 559 10.09 25.54 16.10
CA ARG A 559 9.05 26.60 16.08
C ARG A 559 7.95 26.30 17.09
N SER A 560 8.21 26.55 18.39
CA SER A 560 7.32 26.15 19.49
C SER A 560 5.92 26.77 19.41
N GLU A 561 5.79 28.07 19.13
CA GLU A 561 4.50 28.76 19.01
C GLU A 561 3.65 28.20 17.88
N GLU A 562 4.27 27.97 16.73
CA GLU A 562 3.62 27.36 15.57
C GLU A 562 3.18 25.92 15.88
N ALA A 563 4.02 25.14 16.59
CA ALA A 563 3.69 23.78 17.02
C ALA A 563 2.49 23.76 18.00
N GLN A 564 2.45 24.69 18.96
CA GLN A 564 1.32 24.87 19.87
C GLN A 564 0.04 25.22 19.10
N ALA A 565 0.12 26.14 18.14
CA ALA A 565 -1.02 26.59 17.37
C ALA A 565 -1.64 25.44 16.54
N TYR A 566 -0.82 24.65 15.85
CA TYR A 566 -1.30 23.50 15.11
C TYR A 566 -1.88 22.40 16.02
N ALA A 567 -1.18 22.03 17.10
CA ALA A 567 -1.67 21.04 18.04
C ALA A 567 -3.00 21.47 18.67
N TRP A 568 -3.10 22.72 19.09
CA TRP A 568 -4.30 23.30 19.68
C TRP A 568 -5.47 23.36 18.71
N ALA A 569 -5.24 23.85 17.48
CA ALA A 569 -6.26 23.84 16.43
C ALA A 569 -6.80 22.43 16.15
N GLY A 570 -5.93 21.43 16.14
CA GLY A 570 -6.31 20.03 16.01
C GLY A 570 -7.14 19.53 17.19
N ILE A 571 -6.75 19.85 18.43
CA ILE A 571 -7.47 19.47 19.64
C ILE A 571 -8.87 20.09 19.65
N CYS A 572 -8.98 21.39 19.38
CA CYS A 572 -10.27 22.10 19.37
C CYS A 572 -11.22 21.59 18.28
N LYS A 573 -10.69 21.29 17.10
CA LYS A 573 -11.48 20.80 15.96
C LYS A 573 -12.02 19.39 16.17
N ASN A 574 -11.35 18.55 16.95
CA ASN A 574 -11.74 17.18 17.16
C ASN A 574 -12.78 17.01 18.27
N ARG A 575 -13.81 16.21 18.01
CA ARG A 575 -14.82 15.84 19.01
C ARG A 575 -14.29 14.91 20.11
N TYR A 576 -13.17 14.26 19.86
CA TYR A 576 -12.58 13.24 20.72
C TYR A 576 -11.19 13.64 21.18
N PHE A 577 -10.76 13.03 22.28
CA PHE A 577 -9.40 13.14 22.78
C PHE A 577 -8.43 12.37 21.87
N ILE A 578 -7.52 13.05 21.19
CA ILE A 578 -6.53 12.47 20.28
C ILE A 578 -5.14 12.54 20.93
N VAL A 579 -4.61 11.40 21.29
CA VAL A 579 -3.36 11.27 22.08
C VAL A 579 -2.19 11.99 21.41
N GLU A 580 -2.01 11.83 20.10
CA GLU A 580 -0.89 12.39 19.34
C GLU A 580 -0.86 13.93 19.38
N LEU A 581 -2.03 14.56 19.29
CA LEU A 581 -2.12 16.03 19.38
C LEU A 581 -1.73 16.52 20.76
N TRP A 582 -2.10 15.78 21.80
CA TRP A 582 -1.72 16.10 23.18
C TRP A 582 -0.23 15.85 23.44
N VAL A 583 0.36 14.80 22.85
CA VAL A 583 1.81 14.55 22.89
C VAL A 583 2.57 15.69 22.21
N ASN A 584 2.11 16.12 21.02
CA ASN A 584 2.73 17.23 20.31
C ASN A 584 2.60 18.56 21.09
N LEU A 585 1.44 18.80 21.72
CA LEU A 585 1.24 19.99 22.54
C LEU A 585 2.16 19.99 23.77
N ALA A 586 2.31 18.84 24.45
CA ALA A 586 3.25 18.69 25.55
C ALA A 586 4.69 18.99 25.11
N ALA A 587 5.13 18.42 23.99
CA ALA A 587 6.47 18.67 23.44
C ALA A 587 6.67 20.16 23.06
N ALA A 588 5.64 20.79 22.48
CA ALA A 588 5.70 22.21 22.14
C ALA A 588 5.81 23.12 23.37
N PHE A 589 5.10 22.79 24.47
CA PHE A 589 5.25 23.49 25.75
C PHE A 589 6.63 23.28 26.39
N GLU A 590 7.21 22.08 26.26
CA GLU A 590 8.58 21.85 26.74
C GLU A 590 9.60 22.69 25.98
N MET A 591 9.45 22.81 24.67
CA MET A 591 10.31 23.70 23.86
C MET A 591 10.16 25.17 24.25
N ALA A 592 8.94 25.60 24.59
CA ALA A 592 8.66 26.95 25.08
C ALA A 592 9.07 27.16 26.54
N LYS A 593 9.55 26.12 27.23
CA LYS A 593 9.86 26.10 28.68
C LYS A 593 8.63 26.29 29.58
N GLU A 594 7.44 26.05 29.04
CA GLU A 594 6.16 26.11 29.78
C GLU A 594 5.88 24.75 30.45
N TYR A 595 6.75 24.37 31.38
CA TYR A 595 6.81 23.01 31.94
C TYR A 595 5.55 22.58 32.70
N ARG A 596 4.82 23.53 33.32
CA ARG A 596 3.56 23.23 34.02
C ARG A 596 2.48 22.76 33.04
N LEU A 597 2.38 23.40 31.88
CA LEU A 597 1.44 23.04 30.83
C LEU A 597 1.83 21.72 30.19
N ALA A 598 3.11 21.48 29.98
CA ALA A 598 3.64 20.21 29.50
C ALA A 598 3.31 19.07 30.46
N ASP A 599 3.54 19.25 31.77
CA ASP A 599 3.20 18.22 32.78
C ASP A 599 1.70 17.97 32.85
N PHE A 600 0.87 19.01 32.76
CA PHE A 600 -0.58 18.82 32.66
C PHE A 600 -1.00 17.96 31.46
N CYS A 601 -0.41 18.20 30.30
CA CYS A 601 -0.67 17.39 29.11
C CYS A 601 -0.24 15.94 29.32
N TRP A 602 0.97 15.68 29.83
CA TRP A 602 1.46 14.34 30.10
C TRP A 602 0.61 13.60 31.13
N ASP A 603 0.27 14.24 32.26
CA ASP A 603 -0.57 13.64 33.29
C ASP A 603 -1.99 13.33 32.77
N THR A 604 -2.52 14.18 31.90
CA THR A 604 -3.82 13.95 31.26
C THR A 604 -3.78 12.77 30.31
N ILE A 605 -2.73 12.67 29.49
CA ILE A 605 -2.50 11.53 28.59
C ILE A 605 -2.44 10.24 29.39
N LEU A 606 -1.60 10.19 30.43
CA LEU A 606 -1.36 8.97 31.22
C LEU A 606 -2.58 8.55 32.04
N ARG A 607 -3.39 9.50 32.52
CA ARG A 607 -4.68 9.18 33.19
C ARG A 607 -5.69 8.53 32.24
N LYS A 608 -5.74 8.98 30.98
CA LYS A 608 -6.68 8.45 29.98
C LYS A 608 -6.17 7.18 29.32
N VAL A 609 -4.87 7.08 29.12
CA VAL A 609 -4.19 6.00 28.40
C VAL A 609 -2.95 5.58 29.19
N PRO A 610 -3.11 4.73 30.20
CA PRO A 610 -1.99 4.21 31.00
C PRO A 610 -1.19 3.22 30.15
N ASP A 611 -0.27 3.74 29.36
CA ASP A 611 0.59 3.01 28.44
C ASP A 611 2.06 3.17 28.83
N LYS A 612 2.83 2.06 28.76
CA LYS A 612 4.22 2.03 29.19
C LYS A 612 5.11 2.89 28.29
N ASP A 613 4.89 2.90 26.98
CA ASP A 613 5.68 3.70 26.04
C ASP A 613 5.44 5.20 26.25
N LEU A 614 4.18 5.59 26.51
CA LEU A 614 3.83 6.97 26.83
C LEU A 614 4.41 7.40 28.18
N GLN A 615 4.42 6.52 29.17
CA GLN A 615 5.06 6.76 30.45
C GLN A 615 6.56 7.00 30.27
N GLU A 616 7.26 6.13 29.53
CA GLU A 616 8.69 6.28 29.26
C GLU A 616 9.00 7.57 28.51
N ARG A 617 8.16 7.99 27.57
CA ARG A 617 8.30 9.30 26.87
C ARG A 617 8.17 10.47 27.84
N ALA A 618 7.16 10.46 28.71
CA ALA A 618 6.96 11.49 29.72
C ALA A 618 8.13 11.56 30.69
N GLU A 619 8.64 10.42 31.14
CA GLU A 619 9.81 10.35 32.03
C GLU A 619 11.09 10.88 31.34
N LYS A 620 11.32 10.50 30.07
CA LYS A 620 12.45 11.03 29.28
C LYS A 620 12.37 12.55 29.09
N ALA A 621 11.18 13.08 28.83
CA ALA A 621 10.96 14.51 28.69
C ALA A 621 11.30 15.25 30.01
N ARG A 622 10.79 14.75 31.14
CA ARG A 622 11.09 15.29 32.48
C ARG A 622 12.57 15.17 32.86
N ALA A 623 13.22 14.07 32.50
CA ALA A 623 14.64 13.88 32.74
C ALA A 623 15.52 14.88 31.96
N ARG A 624 15.20 15.14 30.69
CA ARG A 624 15.91 16.13 29.85
C ARG A 624 15.78 17.53 30.44
N ARG A 625 14.60 17.92 30.90
CA ARG A 625 14.34 19.18 31.58
C ARG A 625 15.19 19.33 32.83
N ASN A 626 15.25 18.29 33.68
CA ASN A 626 16.00 18.32 34.93
C ASN A 626 17.50 18.42 34.70
N MET A 627 18.02 17.93 33.59
CA MET A 627 19.43 18.13 33.19
C MET A 627 19.70 19.56 32.72
N ALA A 628 18.71 20.16 32.01
CA ALA A 628 18.87 21.51 31.44
C ALA A 628 18.64 22.64 32.47
N ASP A 629 17.65 22.46 33.36
CA ASP A 629 17.36 23.40 34.44
C ASP A 629 16.83 22.66 35.69
N PRO A 630 17.68 22.37 36.67
CA PRO A 630 17.30 21.61 37.85
C PRO A 630 16.40 22.36 38.83
N ARG A 631 16.27 23.71 38.72
CA ARG A 631 15.54 24.55 39.68
C ARG A 631 14.04 24.22 39.79
N PRO A 632 13.28 24.04 38.71
CA PRO A 632 11.86 23.64 38.78
C PRO A 632 11.65 22.30 39.46
N TYR A 633 12.55 21.35 39.21
CA TYR A 633 12.51 20.03 39.85
C TYR A 633 12.77 20.09 41.33
N GLN A 634 13.73 20.87 41.77
CA GLN A 634 14.04 21.08 43.20
C GLN A 634 12.89 21.74 43.93
N GLU A 635 12.20 22.71 43.33
CA GLU A 635 11.01 23.35 43.92
C GLU A 635 9.85 22.36 44.07
N GLU A 636 9.59 21.54 43.04
CA GLU A 636 8.53 20.52 43.08
C GLU A 636 8.84 19.42 44.10
N MET A 637 10.09 18.97 44.20
CA MET A 637 10.52 18.01 45.24
C MET A 637 10.35 18.57 46.64
N ARG A 638 10.67 19.87 46.85
CA ARG A 638 10.40 20.55 48.13
C ARG A 638 8.90 20.63 48.45
N ARG A 639 8.05 20.94 47.45
CA ARG A 639 6.58 20.98 47.65
C ARG A 639 6.00 19.61 47.99
N ARG A 640 6.55 18.51 47.46
CA ARG A 640 6.15 17.14 47.77
C ARG A 640 6.79 16.60 49.05
N GLY A 641 7.62 17.38 49.76
CA GLY A 641 8.32 16.94 50.96
C GLY A 641 9.38 15.85 50.71
N LEU A 642 9.81 15.72 49.44
CA LEU A 642 10.87 14.80 49.03
C LEU A 642 12.18 15.60 48.91
N ARG A 643 13.22 15.18 49.60
CA ARG A 643 14.57 15.77 49.54
C ARG A 643 15.39 15.16 48.43
#